data_60c5a95fb6d74301547dc0881a4a56f4
#
_entry.id   60c5a95fb6d74301547dc0881a4a56f4
#
_cell.length_a   1.000
_cell.length_b   1.000
_cell.length_c   1.000
_cell.angle_alpha   90.00
_cell.angle_beta   90.00
_cell.angle_gamma   90.00
#
_symmetry.space_group_name_H-M   'P 1'
#
loop_
_entity.id
_entity.type
_entity.pdbx_description
1 polymer ?
#
loop_
_entity_poly.entity_id
_entity_poly.type
_entity_poly.pdbx_seq_one_letter_code
_entity_poly.pdbx_strand_id
1 'polypeptide(L)'
;MKPTRKALLTCLLCTPMIVAAQTEEPASDNAGKSNKEEGNRNVMLNASSANGPREIQIGLPSTDVNVLENGLPVTFATNPHSVNSNWRMDASHSHVGLLKISETAITTGNIGYAVNSWTKLGEKGFHGSLNYKTNHFGMQEFSLNVNGSLANNWLYSANVYQDFDPGTFDIKSSKLQDRTQIYKLALTRLYGNGRGQFSAMYHYSNSHPVSNYATQSAPFIYVGDGSVKEYGKFKLGTTSYLPVDANMTYRDMRTGEIGNISLYDAAENRSSQVYLSNKYAWDNGLTWTASARYDHARGAFVYQTPMSLTYVKDNPAYNYKTINALGQRENYTGDYVQSRMSCLNAGDIDELLFTTELSKKFSRSTLRVGFNEWLYNIDYASNTTMYDQSVAADGSYPVRVYDANKRDYYFYDFNKNASEYYKGTENKLAAYLTHDWDITDKLNAYYGARIEWQRLNGENAAVRNAAGDYVGRFSDYHLGATAADGTVIRPVDLNYNWVNYDLTAALTYKINRQFGLTGDFTYIVQHPRFENFSPATLPNTQKITVPLGRAGFYYNNKWLSLTSLFSYISKTNNNSTLNLQHGAEIMAAPMSYDIQTWGWTTDAIIRPFKGFELHALFTYQKPTYKKYETSVTFSDGYTGSINATGNIVAEIPQVLIELDPSYMITPDLKLWTSFRYFSKTYANINDAYYFNGRWESFGGVDWKVNKMLNLGCTVVNFLNQTGAKGSIAGAELITKEDAGNYSNCLMTGSYLRPLTVEFTAKLNF
;
A
#
# COMPACT_ATOMS: atom_id res chain seq x y z
N MET A 1 -27.08 -0.12 -46.51
CA MET A 1 -25.74 -0.22 -45.89
C MET A 1 -25.94 -0.52 -44.42
N LYS A 2 -25.52 -1.69 -43.96
CA LYS A 2 -25.74 -2.15 -42.59
C LYS A 2 -24.62 -1.61 -41.67
N PRO A 3 -24.92 -1.04 -40.50
CA PRO A 3 -23.90 -0.63 -39.55
C PRO A 3 -23.31 -1.87 -38.89
N THR A 4 -22.02 -1.90 -38.87
CA THR A 4 -21.14 -3.01 -38.40
C THR A 4 -21.22 -3.20 -36.90
N ARG A 5 -21.41 -4.45 -36.49
CA ARG A 5 -21.53 -5.05 -35.17
C ARG A 5 -20.21 -5.03 -34.35
N LYS A 6 -19.52 -3.93 -34.14
CA LYS A 6 -18.26 -3.91 -33.36
C LYS A 6 -18.34 -3.30 -31.96
N ALA A 7 -19.49 -2.82 -31.54
CA ALA A 7 -19.64 -2.10 -30.26
C ALA A 7 -20.04 -2.97 -29.05
N LEU A 8 -20.18 -4.30 -29.18
CA LEU A 8 -20.77 -5.14 -28.14
C LEU A 8 -19.81 -6.11 -27.43
N LEU A 9 -18.53 -6.08 -27.76
CA LEU A 9 -17.57 -7.08 -27.20
C LEU A 9 -16.75 -6.59 -26.01
N THR A 10 -16.86 -5.32 -25.65
CA THR A 10 -16.03 -4.70 -24.60
C THR A 10 -16.66 -4.75 -23.19
N CYS A 11 -17.88 -5.27 -23.07
CA CYS A 11 -18.62 -5.29 -21.80
C CYS A 11 -18.56 -6.61 -21.03
N LEU A 12 -17.69 -7.53 -21.36
CA LEU A 12 -17.84 -8.93 -20.95
C LEU A 12 -16.85 -9.45 -19.92
N LEU A 13 -16.08 -8.59 -19.32
CA LEU A 13 -15.27 -8.93 -18.14
C LEU A 13 -15.46 -7.84 -17.09
N CYS A 14 -16.70 -7.73 -16.61
CA CYS A 14 -17.05 -6.82 -15.55
C CYS A 14 -16.73 -7.43 -14.18
N THR A 15 -15.50 -7.36 -13.80
CA THR A 15 -15.24 -6.68 -12.53
C THR A 15 -15.33 -5.20 -12.84
N PRO A 16 -15.74 -4.28 -11.95
CA PRO A 16 -15.92 -2.86 -12.24
C PRO A 16 -14.64 -2.12 -12.63
N MET A 17 -13.68 -2.81 -13.16
CA MET A 17 -12.33 -2.35 -13.41
C MET A 17 -11.77 -2.94 -14.68
N ILE A 18 -12.48 -2.74 -15.80
CA ILE A 18 -11.93 -3.04 -17.11
C ILE A 18 -11.17 -1.83 -17.60
N VAL A 19 -9.88 -1.93 -17.57
CA VAL A 19 -9.03 -1.14 -18.44
C VAL A 19 -8.60 -2.03 -19.58
N ALA A 20 -9.18 -1.80 -20.73
CA ALA A 20 -8.61 -2.30 -21.97
C ALA A 20 -7.24 -1.66 -22.15
N ALA A 21 -6.21 -2.48 -22.36
CA ALA A 21 -4.95 -2.02 -22.90
C ALA A 21 -5.23 -1.20 -24.15
N GLN A 22 -4.68 -0.01 -24.21
CA GLN A 22 -4.92 1.04 -25.15
C GLN A 22 -4.97 0.61 -26.62
N THR A 23 -6.10 0.83 -27.24
CA THR A 23 -6.16 1.41 -28.57
C THR A 23 -7.12 2.59 -28.47
N GLU A 24 -6.63 3.79 -28.74
CA GLU A 24 -7.47 4.96 -28.97
C GLU A 24 -8.45 4.64 -30.07
N GLU A 25 -9.74 4.45 -29.75
CA GLU A 25 -10.82 4.55 -30.71
C GLU A 25 -11.53 5.90 -30.50
N PRO A 26 -11.94 6.55 -31.60
CA PRO A 26 -12.60 7.85 -31.52
C PRO A 26 -13.93 7.75 -30.77
N ALA A 27 -14.17 8.77 -29.98
CA ALA A 27 -15.31 8.96 -29.11
C ALA A 27 -16.66 8.66 -29.76
N SER A 28 -17.33 7.61 -29.28
CA SER A 28 -18.79 7.55 -29.24
C SER A 28 -19.17 6.59 -28.11
N ASP A 29 -19.49 7.14 -26.97
CA ASP A 29 -20.56 6.77 -26.05
C ASP A 29 -20.29 7.36 -24.66
N ASN A 30 -21.14 8.28 -24.25
CA ASN A 30 -21.11 8.90 -22.93
C ASN A 30 -21.22 7.88 -21.76
N ALA A 31 -21.80 6.71 -22.00
CA ALA A 31 -21.91 5.64 -21.00
C ALA A 31 -20.58 4.96 -20.68
N GLY A 32 -19.70 4.78 -21.65
CA GLY A 32 -18.37 4.19 -21.42
C GLY A 32 -17.39 5.10 -20.67
N LYS A 33 -17.57 6.43 -20.80
CA LYS A 33 -16.78 7.41 -20.05
C LYS A 33 -17.17 7.47 -18.57
N SER A 34 -18.48 7.42 -18.28
CA SER A 34 -19.01 7.42 -16.90
C SER A 34 -18.48 6.24 -16.10
N ASN A 35 -18.48 5.03 -16.65
CA ASN A 35 -17.99 3.84 -15.95
C ASN A 35 -16.48 3.85 -15.65
N LYS A 36 -15.68 4.46 -16.54
CA LYS A 36 -14.22 4.62 -16.30
C LYS A 36 -13.94 5.63 -15.20
N GLU A 37 -14.64 6.73 -15.17
CA GLU A 37 -14.50 7.77 -14.14
C GLU A 37 -14.94 7.27 -12.76
N GLU A 38 -15.98 6.45 -12.68
CA GLU A 38 -16.46 5.85 -11.43
C GLU A 38 -15.50 4.81 -10.88
N GLY A 39 -15.01 3.91 -11.73
CA GLY A 39 -14.00 2.94 -11.34
C GLY A 39 -12.72 3.60 -10.83
N ASN A 40 -12.26 4.64 -11.51
CA ASN A 40 -11.09 5.41 -11.10
C ASN A 40 -11.30 6.11 -9.75
N ARG A 41 -12.49 6.70 -9.54
CA ARG A 41 -12.84 7.33 -8.27
C ARG A 41 -12.87 6.31 -7.14
N ASN A 42 -13.53 5.18 -7.34
CA ASN A 42 -13.69 4.16 -6.30
C ASN A 42 -12.35 3.63 -5.78
N VAL A 43 -11.36 3.43 -6.66
CA VAL A 43 -10.01 3.00 -6.27
C VAL A 43 -9.32 4.04 -5.39
N MET A 44 -9.57 5.33 -5.60
CA MET A 44 -8.95 6.43 -4.87
C MET A 44 -9.71 6.83 -3.60
N LEU A 45 -10.93 6.32 -3.37
CA LEU A 45 -11.68 6.55 -2.13
C LEU A 45 -11.10 5.70 -1.00
N ASN A 46 -10.36 6.33 -0.11
CA ASN A 46 -9.69 5.68 1.01
C ASN A 46 -10.14 6.29 2.35
N ALA A 47 -10.67 5.45 3.24
CA ALA A 47 -11.13 5.88 4.56
C ALA A 47 -9.99 6.01 5.60
N SER A 48 -8.83 5.44 5.32
CA SER A 48 -7.67 5.47 6.23
C SER A 48 -6.67 6.57 5.86
N SER A 49 -6.60 6.98 4.60
CA SER A 49 -5.64 7.97 4.11
C SER A 49 -6.28 8.95 3.13
N ALA A 50 -5.82 10.18 3.11
CA ALA A 50 -6.19 11.18 2.10
C ALA A 50 -5.49 10.93 0.76
N ASN A 51 -4.40 10.20 0.76
CA ASN A 51 -3.48 10.02 -0.36
C ASN A 51 -3.31 8.54 -0.71
N GLY A 52 -3.19 8.25 -1.98
CA GLY A 52 -3.00 6.91 -2.51
C GLY A 52 -4.27 6.08 -2.69
N PRO A 53 -4.17 4.99 -3.48
CA PRO A 53 -5.29 4.08 -3.69
C PRO A 53 -5.64 3.31 -2.41
N ARG A 54 -6.88 2.84 -2.35
CA ARG A 54 -7.31 1.93 -1.28
C ARG A 54 -6.70 0.54 -1.46
N GLU A 55 -6.61 -0.20 -0.37
CA GLU A 55 -6.34 -1.64 -0.45
C GLU A 55 -7.49 -2.37 -1.17
N ILE A 56 -7.14 -3.30 -2.05
CA ILE A 56 -8.10 -4.20 -2.70
C ILE A 56 -7.72 -5.62 -2.31
N GLN A 57 -8.50 -6.20 -1.41
CA GLN A 57 -8.21 -7.51 -0.86
C GLN A 57 -8.49 -8.62 -1.89
N ILE A 58 -7.54 -9.56 -1.99
CA ILE A 58 -7.64 -10.75 -2.84
C ILE A 58 -7.60 -12.04 -2.01
N GLY A 59 -7.84 -11.95 -0.71
CA GLY A 59 -7.79 -13.09 0.21
C GLY A 59 -6.38 -13.46 0.69
N LEU A 60 -5.42 -12.55 0.52
CA LEU A 60 -4.06 -12.64 1.05
C LEU A 60 -3.80 -11.46 1.98
N PRO A 61 -2.96 -11.59 3.03
CA PRO A 61 -2.53 -10.46 3.83
C PRO A 61 -1.63 -9.53 3.00
N SER A 62 -1.64 -8.24 3.35
CA SER A 62 -0.77 -7.20 2.76
C SER A 62 -0.83 -7.16 1.23
N THR A 63 -2.01 -6.96 0.68
CA THR A 63 -2.17 -6.76 -0.77
C THR A 63 -2.34 -5.28 -1.07
N ASP A 64 -1.26 -4.52 -0.91
CA ASP A 64 -1.19 -3.17 -1.43
C ASP A 64 -1.38 -3.19 -2.94
N VAL A 65 -2.13 -2.22 -3.43
CA VAL A 65 -2.30 -2.05 -4.87
C VAL A 65 -1.02 -1.48 -5.45
N ASN A 66 -0.42 -2.19 -6.40
CA ASN A 66 0.74 -1.68 -7.12
C ASN A 66 0.37 -0.41 -7.89
N VAL A 67 1.18 0.63 -7.79
CA VAL A 67 0.99 1.86 -8.56
C VAL A 67 2.05 1.97 -9.64
N LEU A 68 1.57 2.10 -10.87
CA LEU A 68 2.39 2.30 -12.06
C LEU A 68 2.15 3.70 -12.61
N GLU A 69 3.18 4.30 -13.16
CA GLU A 69 3.08 5.51 -13.98
C GLU A 69 3.67 5.21 -15.35
N ASN A 70 2.85 5.38 -16.40
CA ASN A 70 3.22 5.07 -17.78
C ASN A 70 3.74 3.63 -17.98
N GLY A 71 3.19 2.67 -17.22
CA GLY A 71 3.56 1.25 -17.29
C GLY A 71 4.78 0.84 -16.47
N LEU A 72 5.45 1.77 -15.78
CA LEU A 72 6.57 1.50 -14.88
C LEU A 72 6.13 1.60 -13.43
N PRO A 73 6.59 0.74 -12.50
CA PRO A 73 6.37 0.92 -11.07
C PRO A 73 6.79 2.31 -10.63
N VAL A 74 5.95 2.99 -9.84
CA VAL A 74 6.30 4.32 -9.30
C VAL A 74 7.53 4.25 -8.41
N THR A 75 7.64 3.18 -7.62
CA THR A 75 8.85 2.82 -6.88
C THR A 75 9.04 1.31 -6.99
N PHE A 76 10.25 0.86 -7.29
CA PHE A 76 10.58 -0.55 -7.28
C PHE A 76 11.20 -0.94 -5.93
N ALA A 77 12.16 -0.15 -5.43
CA ALA A 77 12.60 -0.23 -4.03
C ALA A 77 11.58 0.50 -3.14
N THR A 78 10.85 -0.23 -2.31
CA THR A 78 9.74 0.32 -1.52
C THR A 78 10.14 0.89 -0.17
N ASN A 79 11.38 0.70 0.26
CA ASN A 79 11.90 1.16 1.53
C ASN A 79 13.25 1.88 1.35
N PRO A 80 13.44 3.12 1.82
CA PRO A 80 12.53 3.96 2.62
C PRO A 80 11.52 4.78 1.80
N HIS A 81 11.55 4.69 0.48
CA HIS A 81 10.62 5.41 -0.38
C HIS A 81 9.22 4.81 -0.35
N SER A 82 8.21 5.65 -0.27
CA SER A 82 6.83 5.25 -0.48
C SER A 82 6.30 5.75 -1.83
N VAL A 83 5.32 5.03 -2.37
CA VAL A 83 4.58 5.47 -3.56
C VAL A 83 4.07 6.91 -3.38
N ASN A 84 3.51 7.21 -2.20
CA ASN A 84 2.92 8.50 -1.90
C ASN A 84 3.94 9.66 -1.82
N SER A 85 5.23 9.39 -1.72
CA SER A 85 6.26 10.42 -1.77
C SER A 85 6.53 10.91 -3.19
N ASN A 86 6.31 10.06 -4.20
CA ASN A 86 6.65 10.33 -5.60
C ASN A 86 5.44 10.48 -6.52
N TRP A 87 4.28 10.03 -6.08
CA TRP A 87 3.08 9.99 -6.89
C TRP A 87 1.85 10.49 -6.14
N ARG A 88 1.08 11.32 -6.80
CA ARG A 88 -0.24 11.80 -6.39
C ARG A 88 -1.15 11.83 -7.60
N MET A 89 -2.44 11.60 -7.38
CA MET A 89 -3.44 11.78 -8.43
C MET A 89 -3.68 13.28 -8.68
N ASP A 90 -2.99 13.85 -9.65
CA ASP A 90 -2.93 15.30 -9.90
C ASP A 90 -3.34 15.69 -11.34
N ALA A 91 -3.24 16.97 -11.65
CA ALA A 91 -3.57 17.52 -12.96
C ALA A 91 -2.66 17.03 -14.11
N SER A 92 -1.49 16.41 -13.79
CA SER A 92 -0.58 15.86 -14.80
C SER A 92 -1.07 14.56 -15.42
N HIS A 93 -2.03 13.87 -14.80
CA HIS A 93 -2.53 12.61 -15.32
C HIS A 93 -3.65 12.83 -16.33
N SER A 94 -3.57 12.15 -17.46
CA SER A 94 -4.64 12.13 -18.47
C SER A 94 -5.77 11.19 -18.04
N HIS A 95 -5.41 10.04 -17.50
CA HIS A 95 -6.33 9.03 -16.96
C HIS A 95 -5.59 8.06 -16.06
N VAL A 96 -6.36 7.28 -15.31
CA VAL A 96 -5.91 6.18 -14.46
C VAL A 96 -6.68 4.93 -14.86
N GLY A 97 -6.04 3.79 -14.75
CA GLY A 97 -6.66 2.51 -15.04
C GLY A 97 -6.22 1.42 -14.08
N LEU A 98 -7.10 0.44 -13.86
CA LEU A 98 -6.79 -0.72 -13.05
C LEU A 98 -6.45 -1.92 -13.94
N LEU A 99 -5.26 -2.51 -13.70
CA LEU A 99 -4.83 -3.74 -14.34
C LEU A 99 -5.39 -4.94 -13.56
N LYS A 100 -5.80 -5.97 -14.30
CA LYS A 100 -6.24 -7.25 -13.74
C LYS A 100 -5.06 -8.00 -13.10
N ILE A 101 -5.34 -8.88 -12.16
CA ILE A 101 -4.32 -9.72 -11.51
C ILE A 101 -3.49 -10.50 -12.53
N SER A 102 -4.14 -11.10 -13.54
CA SER A 102 -3.46 -11.85 -14.61
C SER A 102 -2.54 -10.97 -15.46
N GLU A 103 -2.93 -9.73 -15.74
CA GLU A 103 -2.11 -8.81 -16.51
C GLU A 103 -0.96 -8.26 -15.65
N THR A 104 -1.23 -7.87 -14.40
CA THR A 104 -0.20 -7.44 -13.44
C THR A 104 0.87 -8.53 -13.26
N ALA A 105 0.46 -9.79 -13.09
CA ALA A 105 1.38 -10.89 -12.95
C ALA A 105 2.34 -10.98 -14.16
N ILE A 106 1.80 -10.98 -15.38
CA ILE A 106 2.63 -11.17 -16.59
C ILE A 106 3.47 -9.93 -16.90
N THR A 107 2.94 -8.72 -16.72
CA THR A 107 3.67 -7.50 -17.12
C THR A 107 4.66 -7.00 -16.05
N THR A 108 4.39 -7.25 -14.78
CA THR A 108 5.22 -6.74 -13.67
C THR A 108 5.86 -7.83 -12.81
N GLY A 109 5.37 -9.07 -12.88
CA GLY A 109 5.79 -10.16 -11.99
C GLY A 109 5.22 -10.06 -10.57
N ASN A 110 4.19 -9.24 -10.33
CA ASN A 110 3.59 -9.04 -9.00
C ASN A 110 2.21 -9.67 -8.92
N ILE A 111 1.83 -10.12 -7.71
CA ILE A 111 0.47 -10.59 -7.43
C ILE A 111 -0.40 -9.41 -6.99
N GLY A 112 -1.63 -9.36 -7.47
CA GLY A 112 -2.62 -8.37 -7.08
C GLY A 112 -3.03 -7.46 -8.22
N TYR A 113 -3.86 -6.49 -7.90
CA TYR A 113 -4.24 -5.44 -8.83
C TYR A 113 -3.14 -4.38 -8.94
N ALA A 114 -3.10 -3.67 -10.06
CA ALA A 114 -2.25 -2.50 -10.20
C ALA A 114 -3.05 -1.32 -10.74
N VAL A 115 -2.83 -0.15 -10.17
CA VAL A 115 -3.30 1.12 -10.73
C VAL A 115 -2.21 1.63 -11.67
N ASN A 116 -2.52 1.80 -12.96
CA ASN A 116 -1.64 2.47 -13.89
C ASN A 116 -2.17 3.86 -14.22
N SER A 117 -1.31 4.85 -14.13
CA SER A 117 -1.60 6.25 -14.48
C SER A 117 -0.82 6.65 -15.71
N TRP A 118 -1.41 7.50 -16.54
CA TRP A 118 -0.75 8.03 -17.74
C TRP A 118 -0.57 9.53 -17.61
N THR A 119 0.70 9.95 -17.69
CA THR A 119 1.07 11.36 -17.63
C THR A 119 0.76 12.06 -18.94
N LYS A 120 0.28 13.30 -18.87
CA LYS A 120 0.14 14.20 -20.02
C LYS A 120 1.52 14.59 -20.52
N LEU A 121 1.90 14.11 -21.68
CA LEU A 121 3.20 14.38 -22.30
C LEU A 121 3.14 15.51 -23.35
N GLY A 122 2.01 16.19 -23.45
CA GLY A 122 1.73 17.27 -24.38
C GLY A 122 0.68 16.89 -25.43
N GLU A 123 -0.15 17.86 -25.79
CA GLU A 123 -1.22 17.74 -26.79
C GLU A 123 -1.13 18.87 -27.81
N LYS A 124 -1.79 18.72 -28.98
CA LYS A 124 -1.87 19.77 -29.97
C LYS A 124 -2.77 20.91 -29.47
N GLY A 125 -2.37 22.16 -29.71
CA GLY A 125 -3.05 23.34 -29.22
C GLY A 125 -2.46 23.87 -27.92
N PHE A 126 -3.26 24.51 -27.10
CA PHE A 126 -2.92 24.96 -25.75
C PHE A 126 -4.02 24.49 -24.80
N HIS A 127 -3.63 23.81 -23.74
CA HIS A 127 -4.53 23.25 -22.74
C HIS A 127 -3.99 23.49 -21.33
N GLY A 128 -4.89 23.71 -20.40
CA GLY A 128 -4.55 23.83 -19.01
C GLY A 128 -5.56 23.11 -18.13
N SER A 129 -5.10 22.66 -17.00
CA SER A 129 -5.92 22.03 -15.95
C SER A 129 -5.41 22.49 -14.59
N LEU A 130 -6.28 23.16 -13.85
CA LEU A 130 -6.04 23.61 -12.48
C LEU A 130 -6.98 22.85 -11.56
N ASN A 131 -6.44 22.12 -10.60
CA ASN A 131 -7.22 21.44 -9.57
C ASN A 131 -6.88 22.05 -8.21
N TYR A 132 -7.91 22.27 -7.42
CA TYR A 132 -7.80 22.67 -6.02
C TYR A 132 -8.69 21.78 -5.19
N LYS A 133 -8.16 21.28 -4.07
CA LYS A 133 -8.89 20.47 -3.12
C LYS A 133 -8.60 20.98 -1.70
N THR A 134 -9.63 21.01 -0.88
CA THR A 134 -9.52 21.39 0.53
C THR A 134 -10.50 20.59 1.38
N ASN A 135 -10.24 20.47 2.67
CA ASN A 135 -11.18 19.88 3.61
C ASN A 135 -11.37 20.77 4.85
N HIS A 136 -12.34 20.42 5.68
CA HIS A 136 -12.67 21.21 6.86
C HIS A 136 -11.63 21.11 7.99
N PHE A 137 -10.61 20.26 7.88
CA PHE A 137 -9.45 20.23 8.77
C PHE A 137 -8.31 21.15 8.31
N GLY A 138 -8.45 21.79 7.16
CA GLY A 138 -7.50 22.78 6.66
C GLY A 138 -6.49 22.25 5.63
N MET A 139 -6.67 21.04 5.11
CA MET A 139 -5.88 20.55 3.97
C MET A 139 -6.00 21.49 2.78
N GLN A 140 -4.89 21.73 2.09
CA GLN A 140 -4.78 22.54 0.88
C GLN A 140 -3.97 21.76 -0.15
N GLU A 141 -4.64 21.24 -1.16
CA GLU A 141 -4.02 20.56 -2.29
C GLU A 141 -4.22 21.38 -3.56
N PHE A 142 -3.16 21.61 -4.29
CA PHE A 142 -3.15 22.40 -5.50
C PHE A 142 -2.37 21.67 -6.58
N SER A 143 -2.93 21.58 -7.79
CA SER A 143 -2.16 21.12 -8.95
C SER A 143 -2.51 21.90 -10.21
N LEU A 144 -1.49 22.24 -10.99
CA LEU A 144 -1.59 22.93 -12.27
C LEU A 144 -0.82 22.14 -13.32
N ASN A 145 -1.49 21.83 -14.42
CA ASN A 145 -0.84 21.33 -15.62
C ASN A 145 -1.13 22.27 -16.78
N VAL A 146 -0.08 22.65 -17.50
CA VAL A 146 -0.17 23.40 -18.76
C VAL A 146 0.55 22.59 -19.81
N ASN A 147 -0.12 22.31 -20.93
CA ASN A 147 0.47 21.55 -22.01
C ASN A 147 0.03 22.12 -23.38
N GLY A 148 0.82 21.84 -24.40
CA GLY A 148 0.50 22.36 -25.71
C GLY A 148 1.50 21.99 -26.79
N SER A 149 1.33 22.62 -27.95
CA SER A 149 2.22 22.44 -29.10
C SER A 149 3.21 23.61 -29.24
N LEU A 150 4.43 23.25 -29.60
CA LEU A 150 5.45 24.16 -30.13
C LEU A 150 5.59 24.01 -31.64
N ALA A 151 6.46 24.78 -32.28
CA ALA A 151 6.74 24.63 -33.69
C ALA A 151 7.30 23.24 -34.07
N ASN A 152 7.15 22.83 -35.31
CA ASN A 152 7.79 21.62 -35.85
C ASN A 152 7.41 20.29 -35.18
N ASN A 153 6.16 20.09 -34.82
CA ASN A 153 5.67 18.85 -34.18
C ASN A 153 6.29 18.55 -32.79
N TRP A 154 6.78 19.56 -32.11
CA TRP A 154 7.12 19.47 -30.70
C TRP A 154 5.92 19.82 -29.83
N LEU A 155 5.75 19.06 -28.75
CA LEU A 155 4.75 19.29 -27.70
C LEU A 155 5.47 19.49 -26.38
N TYR A 156 4.82 20.14 -25.44
CA TYR A 156 5.31 20.32 -24.07
C TYR A 156 4.22 20.05 -23.05
N SER A 157 4.64 19.71 -21.85
CA SER A 157 3.79 19.64 -20.66
C SER A 157 4.58 20.06 -19.43
N ALA A 158 4.02 20.93 -18.62
CA ALA A 158 4.58 21.36 -17.36
C ALA A 158 3.53 21.18 -16.27
N ASN A 159 3.94 20.63 -15.12
CA ASN A 159 3.08 20.36 -13.99
C ASN A 159 3.70 20.79 -12.68
N VAL A 160 2.85 21.32 -11.80
CA VAL A 160 3.15 21.64 -10.40
C VAL A 160 2.06 21.02 -9.53
N TYR A 161 2.46 20.27 -8.54
CA TYR A 161 1.59 19.76 -7.48
C TYR A 161 2.14 20.17 -6.12
N GLN A 162 1.25 20.59 -5.23
CA GLN A 162 1.57 20.91 -3.83
C GLN A 162 0.46 20.46 -2.91
N ASP A 163 0.84 19.85 -1.80
CA ASP A 163 -0.03 19.41 -0.73
C ASP A 163 0.47 19.96 0.61
N PHE A 164 -0.44 20.53 1.38
CA PHE A 164 -0.25 21.02 2.74
C PHE A 164 -1.39 20.47 3.60
N ASP A 165 -1.19 19.27 4.13
CA ASP A 165 -2.21 18.57 4.90
C ASP A 165 -1.87 18.57 6.39
N PRO A 166 -2.62 19.26 7.25
CA PRO A 166 -2.46 19.15 8.69
C PRO A 166 -2.94 17.80 9.24
N GLY A 167 -3.61 16.96 8.40
CA GLY A 167 -4.26 15.74 8.85
C GLY A 167 -5.53 16.01 9.64
N THR A 168 -6.09 14.95 10.20
CA THR A 168 -7.28 15.03 11.05
C THR A 168 -6.97 15.01 12.53
N PHE A 169 -5.71 14.73 12.90
CA PHE A 169 -5.24 14.62 14.28
C PHE A 169 -4.58 15.91 14.74
N ASP A 170 -4.89 16.31 15.99
CA ASP A 170 -4.28 17.48 16.62
C ASP A 170 -2.83 17.18 17.04
N ILE A 171 -1.91 17.21 16.08
CA ILE A 171 -0.48 16.96 16.29
C ILE A 171 0.13 18.19 16.98
N LYS A 172 0.63 18.02 18.21
CA LYS A 172 1.21 19.12 18.99
C LYS A 172 2.58 19.56 18.51
N SER A 173 3.33 18.67 17.92
CA SER A 173 4.71 18.90 17.48
C SER A 173 4.82 19.41 16.04
N SER A 174 3.75 19.42 15.25
CA SER A 174 3.70 19.92 13.86
C SER A 174 2.38 20.54 13.46
N LYS A 175 2.50 21.44 12.51
CA LYS A 175 1.34 22.02 11.83
C LYS A 175 0.86 21.19 10.66
N LEU A 176 1.71 20.33 10.08
CA LEU A 176 1.41 19.53 8.90
C LEU A 176 1.74 18.06 9.15
N GLN A 177 0.84 17.20 8.77
CA GLN A 177 1.05 15.76 8.70
C GLN A 177 1.68 15.36 7.37
N ASP A 178 1.36 16.06 6.28
CA ASP A 178 1.94 15.84 4.96
C ASP A 178 2.27 17.20 4.30
N ARG A 179 3.42 17.25 3.66
CA ARG A 179 3.84 18.35 2.80
C ARG A 179 4.58 17.75 1.60
N THR A 180 3.88 17.59 0.50
CA THR A 180 4.42 16.99 -0.71
C THR A 180 4.40 17.97 -1.88
N GLN A 181 5.50 18.04 -2.61
CA GLN A 181 5.68 18.86 -3.80
C GLN A 181 6.17 17.99 -4.95
N ILE A 182 5.52 18.08 -6.10
CA ILE A 182 5.88 17.32 -7.31
C ILE A 182 5.89 18.29 -8.49
N TYR A 183 6.98 18.25 -9.26
CA TYR A 183 7.17 19.04 -10.47
C TYR A 183 7.51 18.13 -11.63
N LYS A 184 6.81 18.29 -12.77
CA LYS A 184 7.08 17.52 -13.98
C LYS A 184 7.22 18.48 -15.17
N LEU A 185 8.23 18.25 -16.02
CA LEU A 185 8.44 18.97 -17.26
C LEU A 185 8.72 17.95 -18.38
N ALA A 186 7.88 17.94 -19.40
CA ALA A 186 7.99 17.03 -20.54
C ALA A 186 8.10 17.75 -21.86
N LEU A 187 8.93 17.18 -22.75
CA LEU A 187 9.01 17.53 -24.17
C LEU A 187 8.75 16.28 -25.00
N THR A 188 7.91 16.42 -26.01
CA THR A 188 7.49 15.34 -26.88
C THR A 188 7.68 15.71 -28.34
N ARG A 189 8.30 14.82 -29.10
CA ARG A 189 8.46 14.92 -30.55
C ARG A 189 7.53 13.97 -31.27
N LEU A 190 6.65 14.48 -32.11
CA LEU A 190 5.89 13.67 -33.05
C LEU A 190 6.69 13.48 -34.32
N TYR A 191 6.76 12.24 -34.83
CA TYR A 191 7.52 11.89 -36.04
C TYR A 191 6.77 10.84 -36.86
N GLY A 192 7.32 10.48 -38.04
CA GLY A 192 6.71 9.47 -38.91
C GLY A 192 5.30 9.81 -39.36
N ASN A 193 5.00 11.09 -39.66
CA ASN A 193 3.67 11.59 -40.00
C ASN A 193 2.62 11.34 -38.90
N GLY A 194 3.03 11.45 -37.63
CA GLY A 194 2.15 11.26 -36.46
C GLY A 194 2.03 9.80 -35.97
N ARG A 195 2.72 8.86 -36.62
CA ARG A 195 2.76 7.46 -36.19
C ARG A 195 3.70 7.22 -35.01
N GLY A 196 4.70 8.09 -34.85
CA GLY A 196 5.70 8.00 -33.81
C GLY A 196 5.61 9.16 -32.83
N GLN A 197 5.86 8.85 -31.56
CA GLN A 197 5.97 9.80 -30.47
C GLN A 197 7.17 9.43 -29.60
N PHE A 198 8.10 10.35 -29.44
CA PHE A 198 9.20 10.23 -28.48
C PHE A 198 9.03 11.33 -27.44
N SER A 199 9.14 10.96 -26.16
CA SER A 199 8.96 11.90 -25.04
C SER A 199 10.12 11.78 -24.06
N ALA A 200 10.55 12.92 -23.54
CA ALA A 200 11.48 13.02 -22.42
C ALA A 200 10.83 13.86 -21.33
N MET A 201 10.88 13.40 -20.09
CA MET A 201 10.30 14.09 -18.94
C MET A 201 11.29 14.09 -17.78
N TYR A 202 11.42 15.23 -17.13
CA TYR A 202 12.04 15.37 -15.81
C TYR A 202 10.94 15.45 -14.76
N HIS A 203 11.11 14.69 -13.68
CA HIS A 203 10.20 14.66 -12.55
C HIS A 203 11.02 14.84 -11.26
N TYR A 204 10.63 15.80 -10.45
CA TYR A 204 11.22 16.06 -9.14
C TYR A 204 10.11 15.98 -8.08
N SER A 205 10.37 15.28 -6.98
CA SER A 205 9.49 15.26 -5.81
C SER A 205 10.27 15.56 -4.54
N ASN A 206 9.60 16.25 -3.61
CA ASN A 206 10.05 16.48 -2.24
C ASN A 206 8.84 16.32 -1.32
N SER A 207 8.90 15.34 -0.42
CA SER A 207 7.81 14.94 0.45
C SER A 207 8.27 14.85 1.89
N HIS A 208 7.45 15.36 2.82
CA HIS A 208 7.67 15.29 4.26
C HIS A 208 6.41 14.68 4.93
N PRO A 209 6.20 13.36 4.84
CA PRO A 209 5.05 12.72 5.47
C PRO A 209 5.36 12.34 6.92
N VAL A 210 4.50 12.72 7.85
CA VAL A 210 4.47 12.14 9.19
C VAL A 210 3.64 10.86 9.14
N SER A 211 4.24 9.75 9.51
CA SER A 211 3.61 8.44 9.38
C SER A 211 2.22 8.35 10.01
N ASN A 212 1.27 7.75 9.30
CA ASN A 212 -0.06 7.50 9.81
C ASN A 212 -0.07 6.66 11.10
N TYR A 213 0.83 5.69 11.24
CA TYR A 213 0.97 4.91 12.47
C TYR A 213 1.31 5.78 13.68
N ALA A 214 2.09 6.84 13.46
CA ALA A 214 2.43 7.79 14.51
C ALA A 214 1.25 8.68 14.88
N THR A 215 0.44 9.08 13.91
CA THR A 215 -0.64 10.06 14.11
C THR A 215 -1.99 9.44 14.44
N GLN A 216 -2.32 8.30 13.84
CA GLN A 216 -3.63 7.65 13.92
C GLN A 216 -3.75 6.61 15.04
N SER A 217 -2.90 6.66 16.05
CA SER A 217 -2.97 5.74 17.20
C SER A 217 -3.30 6.47 18.49
N ALA A 218 -4.20 5.89 19.28
CA ALA A 218 -4.55 6.36 20.63
C ALA A 218 -5.07 5.21 21.49
N PRO A 219 -5.00 5.34 22.83
CA PRO A 219 -5.57 4.31 23.70
C PRO A 219 -7.09 4.33 23.69
N PHE A 220 -7.69 3.15 23.83
CA PHE A 220 -9.11 2.91 23.95
C PHE A 220 -9.39 1.71 24.86
N ILE A 221 -10.61 1.58 25.32
CA ILE A 221 -11.05 0.41 26.08
C ILE A 221 -11.64 -0.61 25.09
N TYR A 222 -11.07 -1.80 25.07
CA TYR A 222 -11.65 -2.97 24.41
C TYR A 222 -12.66 -3.61 25.34
N VAL A 223 -13.94 -3.75 24.90
CA VAL A 223 -15.03 -4.18 25.78
C VAL A 223 -15.03 -5.69 26.00
N GLY A 224 -14.49 -6.47 25.04
CA GLY A 224 -14.48 -7.93 25.06
C GLY A 224 -15.42 -8.57 24.03
N ASP A 225 -16.31 -7.80 23.45
CA ASP A 225 -17.30 -8.23 22.44
C ASP A 225 -16.96 -7.70 21.02
N GLY A 226 -15.72 -7.27 20.81
CA GLY A 226 -15.27 -6.65 19.55
C GLY A 226 -15.58 -5.17 19.44
N SER A 227 -16.28 -4.58 20.41
CA SER A 227 -16.53 -3.14 20.45
C SER A 227 -15.46 -2.40 21.25
N VAL A 228 -15.37 -1.08 21.03
CA VAL A 228 -14.40 -0.21 21.70
C VAL A 228 -15.09 1.01 22.29
N LYS A 229 -14.49 1.57 23.35
CA LYS A 229 -14.92 2.82 23.99
C LYS A 229 -13.73 3.78 24.09
N GLU A 230 -14.01 5.08 24.03
CA GLU A 230 -13.00 6.11 24.28
C GLU A 230 -12.46 5.99 25.72
N TYR A 231 -11.16 6.23 25.87
CA TYR A 231 -10.49 6.28 27.17
C TYR A 231 -10.23 7.71 27.58
N GLY A 232 -10.69 8.09 28.76
CA GLY A 232 -10.46 9.42 29.32
C GLY A 232 -10.92 10.54 28.39
N LYS A 233 -9.98 11.41 28.02
CA LYS A 233 -10.23 12.55 27.12
C LYS A 233 -9.85 12.25 25.66
N PHE A 234 -9.37 11.05 25.36
CA PHE A 234 -9.03 10.69 23.99
C PHE A 234 -10.27 10.60 23.12
N LYS A 235 -10.26 11.35 22.03
CA LYS A 235 -11.26 11.30 20.96
C LYS A 235 -10.70 10.49 19.80
N LEU A 236 -11.32 9.35 19.51
CA LEU A 236 -10.85 8.43 18.49
C LEU A 236 -10.95 9.08 17.10
N GLY A 237 -9.84 9.08 16.37
CA GLY A 237 -9.74 9.70 15.06
C GLY A 237 -9.26 11.15 15.02
N THR A 238 -9.20 11.87 16.17
CA THR A 238 -8.79 13.27 16.19
C THR A 238 -7.71 13.61 17.22
N THR A 239 -7.64 12.89 18.35
CA THR A 239 -6.62 13.15 19.38
C THR A 239 -5.31 12.49 18.99
N SER A 240 -4.25 13.28 18.84
CA SER A 240 -2.91 12.75 18.60
C SER A 240 -2.32 12.11 19.86
N TYR A 241 -1.59 11.03 19.67
CA TYR A 241 -0.85 10.32 20.73
C TYR A 241 0.67 10.45 20.56
N LEU A 242 1.12 11.31 19.66
CA LEU A 242 2.53 11.61 19.51
C LEU A 242 3.04 12.43 20.71
N PRO A 243 4.32 12.25 21.11
CA PRO A 243 4.94 13.14 22.09
C PRO A 243 4.93 14.59 21.64
N VAL A 244 4.81 15.52 22.60
CA VAL A 244 4.77 16.96 22.32
C VAL A 244 6.04 17.45 21.64
N ASP A 245 7.19 16.92 22.02
CA ASP A 245 8.52 17.33 21.49
C ASP A 245 8.95 16.55 20.24
N ALA A 246 8.29 15.43 19.91
CA ALA A 246 8.56 14.57 18.77
C ALA A 246 10.05 14.27 18.48
N ASN A 247 10.92 14.46 19.47
CA ASN A 247 12.33 14.16 19.32
C ASN A 247 12.60 12.68 19.51
N MET A 248 13.56 12.19 18.75
CA MET A 248 13.98 10.80 18.76
C MET A 248 15.49 10.72 18.87
N THR A 249 15.97 9.93 19.83
CA THR A 249 17.38 9.53 19.88
C THR A 249 17.56 8.25 19.07
N TYR A 250 18.58 8.19 18.27
CA TYR A 250 18.93 7.01 17.47
C TYR A 250 20.42 6.71 17.54
N ARG A 251 20.78 5.49 17.20
CA ARG A 251 22.17 5.08 16.97
C ARG A 251 22.34 4.74 15.49
N ASP A 252 23.28 5.38 14.84
CA ASP A 252 23.63 5.03 13.46
C ASP A 252 24.22 3.61 13.42
N MET A 253 23.62 2.74 12.60
CA MET A 253 24.03 1.34 12.48
C MET A 253 25.40 1.17 11.85
N ARG A 254 25.85 2.13 11.03
CA ARG A 254 27.15 2.09 10.36
C ARG A 254 28.29 2.55 11.27
N THR A 255 28.08 3.63 11.99
CA THR A 255 29.13 4.33 12.75
C THR A 255 29.07 4.08 14.25
N GLY A 256 27.91 3.73 14.79
CA GLY A 256 27.66 3.62 16.22
C GLY A 256 27.46 4.95 16.93
N GLU A 257 27.47 6.07 16.19
CA GLU A 257 27.22 7.40 16.76
C GLU A 257 25.78 7.56 17.20
N ILE A 258 25.59 8.24 18.33
CA ILE A 258 24.28 8.56 18.86
C ILE A 258 23.91 9.96 18.42
N GLY A 259 22.78 10.08 17.73
CA GLY A 259 22.19 11.33 17.27
C GLY A 259 20.79 11.56 17.85
N ASN A 260 20.35 12.81 17.75
CA ASN A 260 18.97 13.19 17.99
C ASN A 260 18.38 13.81 16.72
N ILE A 261 17.15 13.43 16.41
CA ILE A 261 16.43 13.93 15.24
C ILE A 261 14.98 14.20 15.58
N SER A 262 14.41 15.24 15.00
CA SER A 262 12.99 15.48 15.06
C SER A 262 12.28 14.58 14.04
N LEU A 263 11.10 14.07 14.38
CA LEU A 263 10.22 13.34 13.48
C LEU A 263 9.95 14.08 12.16
N TYR A 264 9.94 15.42 12.23
CA TYR A 264 9.71 16.26 11.08
C TYR A 264 10.88 16.31 10.13
N ASP A 265 12.08 16.55 10.69
CA ASP A 265 13.30 16.70 9.90
C ASP A 265 13.76 15.37 9.34
N ALA A 266 13.42 14.29 10.04
CA ALA A 266 13.77 12.94 9.66
C ALA A 266 12.94 12.36 8.50
N ALA A 267 11.68 12.73 8.40
CA ALA A 267 10.77 12.18 7.41
C ALA A 267 10.80 13.00 6.10
N GLU A 268 11.92 13.01 5.43
CA GLU A 268 12.09 13.68 4.15
C GLU A 268 12.43 12.69 3.04
N ASN A 269 11.69 12.77 1.93
CA ASN A 269 11.95 11.98 0.73
C ASN A 269 12.13 12.92 -0.46
N ARG A 270 13.27 12.84 -1.14
CA ARG A 270 13.58 13.58 -2.36
C ARG A 270 13.88 12.61 -3.49
N SER A 271 13.29 12.85 -4.65
CA SER A 271 13.51 12.05 -5.85
C SER A 271 13.72 12.95 -7.06
N SER A 272 14.64 12.57 -7.92
CA SER A 272 14.92 13.20 -9.21
C SER A 272 14.91 12.15 -10.29
N GLN A 273 13.96 12.25 -11.20
CA GLN A 273 13.71 11.22 -12.21
C GLN A 273 13.88 11.80 -13.62
N VAL A 274 14.47 10.99 -14.48
CA VAL A 274 14.47 11.20 -15.93
C VAL A 274 13.69 10.05 -16.56
N TYR A 275 12.62 10.39 -17.26
CA TYR A 275 11.77 9.43 -17.97
C TYR A 275 11.88 9.66 -19.48
N LEU A 276 12.06 8.57 -20.22
CA LEU A 276 12.07 8.54 -21.67
C LEU A 276 11.03 7.54 -22.15
N SER A 277 10.28 7.88 -23.18
CA SER A 277 9.37 6.93 -23.81
C SER A 277 9.32 7.10 -25.32
N ASN A 278 9.03 5.99 -25.98
CA ASN A 278 8.78 5.96 -27.41
C ASN A 278 7.57 5.07 -27.72
N LYS A 279 6.73 5.53 -28.63
CA LYS A 279 5.62 4.77 -29.20
C LYS A 279 5.65 4.92 -30.71
N TYR A 280 5.55 3.82 -31.43
CA TYR A 280 5.44 3.84 -32.89
C TYR A 280 4.40 2.84 -33.36
N ALA A 281 3.43 3.29 -34.15
CA ALA A 281 2.38 2.46 -34.71
C ALA A 281 2.51 2.35 -36.23
N TRP A 282 2.64 1.12 -36.75
CA TRP A 282 2.66 0.84 -38.19
C TRP A 282 1.26 0.62 -38.74
N ASP A 283 1.09 0.90 -40.01
CA ASP A 283 -0.23 0.74 -40.67
C ASP A 283 -0.71 -0.73 -40.72
N ASN A 284 0.18 -1.68 -40.53
CA ASN A 284 -0.13 -3.11 -40.53
C ASN A 284 -0.65 -3.63 -39.17
N GLY A 285 -0.92 -2.74 -38.19
CA GLY A 285 -1.41 -3.11 -36.86
C GLY A 285 -0.31 -3.58 -35.89
N LEU A 286 0.96 -3.38 -36.23
CA LEU A 286 2.09 -3.54 -35.30
C LEU A 286 2.27 -2.22 -34.53
N THR A 287 2.49 -2.31 -33.23
CA THR A 287 2.83 -1.17 -32.37
C THR A 287 4.03 -1.53 -31.51
N TRP A 288 4.98 -0.64 -31.42
CA TRP A 288 6.12 -0.72 -30.52
C TRP A 288 6.02 0.39 -29.47
N THR A 289 6.16 0.00 -28.20
CA THR A 289 6.29 0.92 -27.07
C THR A 289 7.56 0.61 -26.30
N ALA A 290 8.21 1.62 -25.81
CA ALA A 290 9.35 1.49 -24.90
C ALA A 290 9.32 2.64 -23.90
N SER A 291 9.65 2.35 -22.65
CA SER A 291 9.74 3.33 -21.57
C SER A 291 10.95 3.02 -20.70
N ALA A 292 11.68 4.05 -20.31
CA ALA A 292 12.81 3.97 -19.38
C ALA A 292 12.68 5.08 -18.35
N ARG A 293 12.98 4.77 -17.09
CA ARG A 293 13.08 5.75 -16.01
C ARG A 293 14.33 5.50 -15.19
N TYR A 294 15.14 6.51 -15.03
CA TYR A 294 16.17 6.59 -14.01
C TYR A 294 15.67 7.46 -12.87
N ASP A 295 15.80 6.99 -11.64
CA ASP A 295 15.46 7.72 -10.43
C ASP A 295 16.64 7.69 -9.47
N HIS A 296 17.07 8.88 -9.03
CA HIS A 296 17.97 9.04 -7.90
C HIS A 296 17.16 9.59 -6.73
N ALA A 297 17.06 8.79 -5.70
CA ALA A 297 16.21 9.08 -4.55
C ALA A 297 16.98 8.95 -3.24
N ARG A 298 16.79 9.94 -2.38
CA ARG A 298 17.26 9.93 -1.00
C ARG A 298 16.05 10.06 -0.10
N GLY A 299 15.91 9.15 0.85
CA GLY A 299 14.75 9.18 1.70
C GLY A 299 14.99 8.73 3.11
N ALA A 300 14.20 9.28 4.00
CA ALA A 300 14.05 8.81 5.36
C ALA A 300 12.57 8.72 5.73
N PHE A 301 12.24 7.69 6.45
CA PHE A 301 10.91 7.45 6.97
C PHE A 301 10.99 7.16 8.46
N VAL A 302 10.22 7.88 9.25
CA VAL A 302 10.11 7.65 10.69
C VAL A 302 8.72 7.16 11.01
N TYR A 303 8.62 6.05 11.70
CA TYR A 303 7.36 5.63 12.28
C TYR A 303 7.51 5.37 13.78
N GLN A 304 6.43 5.58 14.49
CA GLN A 304 6.31 5.28 15.90
C GLN A 304 5.10 4.37 16.11
N THR A 305 5.35 3.23 16.73
CA THR A 305 4.31 2.24 17.00
C THR A 305 4.15 2.09 18.52
N PRO A 306 2.94 2.29 19.06
CA PRO A 306 2.68 1.95 20.44
C PRO A 306 2.81 0.43 20.63
N MET A 307 3.53 0.04 21.67
CA MET A 307 3.80 -1.35 22.02
C MET A 307 3.00 -1.74 23.26
N SER A 308 3.64 -1.86 24.38
CA SER A 308 3.02 -2.23 25.65
C SER A 308 2.37 -1.04 26.34
N LEU A 309 1.18 -1.23 26.85
CA LEU A 309 0.52 -0.31 27.77
C LEU A 309 0.58 -0.95 29.16
N THR A 310 1.38 -0.36 30.04
CA THR A 310 1.71 -0.95 31.35
C THR A 310 1.03 -0.17 32.46
N TYR A 311 0.32 -0.88 33.35
CA TYR A 311 -0.20 -0.31 34.58
C TYR A 311 0.95 -0.15 35.58
N VAL A 312 1.18 1.08 36.02
CA VAL A 312 2.38 1.42 36.82
C VAL A 312 2.49 0.61 38.12
N LYS A 313 1.35 0.30 38.74
CA LYS A 313 1.32 -0.46 40.01
C LYS A 313 1.63 -1.95 39.85
N ASP A 314 1.55 -2.49 38.63
CA ASP A 314 1.89 -3.89 38.35
C ASP A 314 3.42 -4.12 38.33
N ASN A 315 4.21 -3.04 38.28
CA ASN A 315 5.67 -3.10 38.28
C ASN A 315 6.26 -2.34 39.47
N PRO A 316 6.11 -2.81 40.70
CA PRO A 316 6.58 -2.09 41.90
C PRO A 316 8.11 -2.01 42.00
N ALA A 317 8.82 -2.81 41.19
CA ALA A 317 10.30 -2.76 41.10
C ALA A 317 10.81 -1.54 40.31
N TYR A 318 9.94 -0.88 39.54
CA TYR A 318 10.30 0.28 38.72
C TYR A 318 9.79 1.57 39.34
N ASN A 319 10.59 2.64 39.23
CA ASN A 319 10.21 3.99 39.59
C ASN A 319 10.05 4.83 38.33
N TYR A 320 8.85 5.29 38.06
CA TYR A 320 8.55 6.12 36.91
C TYR A 320 8.73 7.60 37.24
N LYS A 321 9.49 8.30 36.42
CA LYS A 321 9.84 9.71 36.59
C LYS A 321 9.52 10.50 35.32
N THR A 322 9.16 11.74 35.49
CA THR A 322 9.03 12.73 34.42
C THR A 322 10.05 13.85 34.60
N ILE A 323 10.27 14.60 33.54
CA ILE A 323 11.08 15.81 33.57
C ILE A 323 10.12 17.00 33.38
N ASN A 324 10.09 17.90 34.37
CA ASN A 324 9.28 19.11 34.26
C ASN A 324 9.95 20.15 33.35
N ALA A 325 9.26 21.28 33.14
CA ALA A 325 9.74 22.39 32.30
C ALA A 325 11.07 23.02 32.78
N LEU A 326 11.45 22.81 34.05
CA LEU A 326 12.70 23.28 34.62
C LEU A 326 13.84 22.21 34.51
N GLY A 327 13.59 21.11 33.87
CA GLY A 327 14.55 20.00 33.78
C GLY A 327 14.67 19.16 35.05
N GLN A 328 13.79 19.33 36.02
CA GLN A 328 13.81 18.61 37.30
C GLN A 328 13.03 17.31 37.18
N ARG A 329 13.50 16.26 37.88
CA ARG A 329 12.84 14.97 37.92
C ARG A 329 11.72 14.95 38.96
N GLU A 330 10.54 14.57 38.51
CA GLU A 330 9.36 14.40 39.35
C GLU A 330 8.80 12.99 39.25
N ASN A 331 8.07 12.55 40.30
CA ASN A 331 7.38 11.26 40.22
C ASN A 331 6.27 11.32 39.17
N TYR A 332 6.22 10.29 38.34
CA TYR A 332 5.09 10.10 37.44
C TYR A 332 3.84 9.75 38.25
N THR A 333 2.75 10.46 38.01
CA THR A 333 1.50 10.30 38.74
C THR A 333 0.39 9.63 37.95
N GLY A 334 0.66 9.29 36.68
CA GLY A 334 -0.30 8.58 35.84
C GLY A 334 -0.40 7.10 36.19
N ASP A 335 -1.57 6.51 35.93
CA ASP A 335 -1.78 5.08 36.19
C ASP A 335 -1.12 4.17 35.16
N TYR A 336 -0.93 4.65 33.94
CA TYR A 336 -0.39 3.87 32.82
C TYR A 336 0.79 4.57 32.15
N VAL A 337 1.73 3.78 31.66
CA VAL A 337 2.85 4.19 30.83
C VAL A 337 2.76 3.43 29.50
N GLN A 338 2.90 4.14 28.40
CA GLN A 338 2.92 3.56 27.06
C GLN A 338 4.35 3.38 26.59
N SER A 339 4.77 2.14 26.39
CA SER A 339 5.98 1.84 25.66
C SER A 339 5.75 2.06 24.16
N ARG A 340 6.70 2.72 23.51
CA ARG A 340 6.62 3.09 22.09
C ARG A 340 7.93 2.72 21.39
N MET A 341 7.80 1.99 20.32
CA MET A 341 8.89 1.72 19.39
C MET A 341 8.96 2.88 18.39
N SER A 342 10.14 3.45 18.24
CA SER A 342 10.44 4.47 17.24
C SER A 342 11.50 3.94 16.27
N CYS A 343 11.24 4.05 14.98
CA CYS A 343 12.11 3.52 13.95
C CYS A 343 12.42 4.60 12.91
N LEU A 344 13.71 4.86 12.72
CA LEU A 344 14.23 5.68 11.62
C LEU A 344 14.75 4.76 10.53
N ASN A 345 14.16 4.82 9.36
CA ASN A 345 14.60 4.12 8.16
C ASN A 345 15.14 5.16 7.19
N ALA A 346 16.37 5.01 6.73
CA ALA A 346 16.99 5.96 5.80
C ALA A 346 17.80 5.23 4.73
N GLY A 347 17.80 5.74 3.51
CA GLY A 347 18.56 5.17 2.42
C GLY A 347 18.69 6.06 1.22
N ASP A 348 19.72 5.78 0.45
CA ASP A 348 19.97 6.31 -0.88
C ASP A 348 19.66 5.20 -1.90
N ILE A 349 18.92 5.54 -2.95
CA ILE A 349 18.44 4.60 -3.96
C ILE A 349 18.72 5.16 -5.34
N ASP A 350 19.27 4.32 -6.22
CA ASP A 350 19.35 4.56 -7.66
C ASP A 350 18.56 3.46 -8.37
N GLU A 351 17.50 3.82 -9.09
CA GLU A 351 16.68 2.89 -9.86
C GLU A 351 16.83 3.13 -11.36
N LEU A 352 16.97 2.05 -12.14
CA LEU A 352 16.78 2.07 -13.58
C LEU A 352 15.70 1.05 -13.95
N LEU A 353 14.58 1.55 -14.40
CA LEU A 353 13.45 0.75 -14.83
C LEU A 353 13.26 0.90 -16.34
N PHE A 354 13.16 -0.21 -17.03
CA PHE A 354 12.97 -0.25 -18.47
C PHE A 354 11.89 -1.25 -18.84
N THR A 355 11.04 -0.90 -19.79
CA THR A 355 10.09 -1.82 -20.42
C THR A 355 10.02 -1.56 -21.92
N THR A 356 9.87 -2.61 -22.69
CA THR A 356 9.59 -2.51 -24.12
C THR A 356 8.61 -3.60 -24.54
N GLU A 357 7.70 -3.28 -25.43
CA GLU A 357 6.68 -4.21 -25.90
C GLU A 357 6.40 -4.02 -27.39
N LEU A 358 6.30 -5.12 -28.09
CA LEU A 358 5.75 -5.23 -29.44
C LEU A 358 4.35 -5.84 -29.36
N SER A 359 3.36 -5.12 -29.85
CA SER A 359 1.97 -5.56 -29.92
C SER A 359 1.54 -5.68 -31.37
N LYS A 360 1.01 -6.83 -31.74
CA LYS A 360 0.46 -7.07 -33.08
C LYS A 360 -1.01 -7.39 -33.01
N LYS A 361 -1.81 -6.54 -33.62
CA LYS A 361 -3.25 -6.75 -33.76
C LYS A 361 -3.55 -7.48 -35.06
N PHE A 362 -4.18 -8.62 -34.94
CA PHE A 362 -4.73 -9.41 -36.05
C PHE A 362 -6.26 -9.22 -36.10
N SER A 363 -6.92 -9.83 -37.07
CA SER A 363 -8.38 -9.71 -37.20
C SER A 363 -9.17 -10.24 -35.99
N ARG A 364 -8.67 -11.28 -35.33
CA ARG A 364 -9.32 -11.99 -34.22
C ARG A 364 -8.43 -12.14 -32.99
N SER A 365 -7.25 -11.59 -32.99
CA SER A 365 -6.35 -11.72 -31.85
C SER A 365 -5.41 -10.53 -31.71
N THR A 366 -4.85 -10.40 -30.52
CA THR A 366 -3.77 -9.45 -30.21
C THR A 366 -2.65 -10.22 -29.51
N LEU A 367 -1.47 -10.23 -30.12
CA LEU A 367 -0.26 -10.81 -29.55
C LEU A 367 0.64 -9.70 -29.06
N ARG A 368 1.13 -9.83 -27.82
CA ARG A 368 2.08 -8.90 -27.19
C ARG A 368 3.31 -9.69 -26.76
N VAL A 369 4.49 -9.16 -27.05
CA VAL A 369 5.77 -9.70 -26.58
C VAL A 369 6.51 -8.53 -25.94
N GLY A 370 6.93 -8.69 -24.71
CA GLY A 370 7.59 -7.64 -23.97
C GLY A 370 8.83 -8.10 -23.22
N PHE A 371 9.59 -7.12 -22.81
CA PHE A 371 10.78 -7.27 -22.00
C PHE A 371 10.80 -6.18 -20.94
N ASN A 372 11.21 -6.54 -19.69
CA ASN A 372 11.39 -5.62 -18.60
C ASN A 372 12.78 -5.78 -18.00
N GLU A 373 13.32 -4.68 -17.50
CA GLU A 373 14.47 -4.66 -16.61
C GLU A 373 14.15 -3.74 -15.42
N TRP A 374 14.18 -4.33 -14.23
CA TRP A 374 14.05 -3.62 -12.97
C TRP A 374 15.37 -3.75 -12.22
N LEU A 375 16.11 -2.65 -12.14
CA LEU A 375 17.40 -2.58 -11.48
C LEU A 375 17.34 -1.49 -10.41
N TYR A 376 17.76 -1.79 -9.18
CA TYR A 376 18.07 -0.77 -8.22
C TYR A 376 19.34 -1.09 -7.42
N ASN A 377 20.03 -0.02 -7.03
CA ASN A 377 21.06 -0.02 -6.00
C ASN A 377 20.50 0.67 -4.76
N ILE A 378 20.84 0.15 -3.61
CA ILE A 378 20.41 0.72 -2.34
C ILE A 378 21.53 0.70 -1.31
N ASP A 379 21.64 1.76 -0.51
CA ASP A 379 22.38 1.82 0.73
C ASP A 379 21.40 2.21 1.84
N TYR A 380 20.93 1.22 2.60
CA TYR A 380 19.85 1.37 3.57
C TYR A 380 20.33 1.08 4.97
N ALA A 381 19.92 1.92 5.92
CA ALA A 381 20.06 1.66 7.34
C ALA A 381 18.78 2.02 8.08
N SER A 382 18.47 1.23 9.09
CA SER A 382 17.36 1.44 10.01
C SER A 382 17.86 1.35 11.43
N ASN A 383 17.36 2.24 12.28
CA ASN A 383 17.58 2.15 13.72
C ASN A 383 16.24 2.17 14.46
N THR A 384 16.07 1.23 15.36
CA THR A 384 14.90 1.11 16.22
C THR A 384 15.26 1.41 17.66
N THR A 385 14.52 2.31 18.28
CA THR A 385 14.65 2.67 19.68
C THR A 385 13.32 2.48 20.39
N MET A 386 13.39 2.23 21.69
CA MET A 386 12.22 2.13 22.56
C MET A 386 12.24 3.28 23.57
N TYR A 387 11.08 3.81 23.88
CA TYR A 387 10.91 4.76 24.98
C TYR A 387 9.53 4.65 25.59
N ASP A 388 9.39 5.14 26.81
CA ASP A 388 8.11 5.22 27.49
C ASP A 388 7.59 6.65 27.49
N GLN A 389 6.26 6.79 27.36
CA GLN A 389 5.58 8.05 27.39
C GLN A 389 4.34 8.01 28.29
N SER A 390 3.92 9.19 28.75
CA SER A 390 2.67 9.36 29.47
C SER A 390 1.47 9.05 28.60
N VAL A 391 0.37 8.67 29.23
CA VAL A 391 -0.92 8.46 28.58
C VAL A 391 -1.79 9.70 28.82
N ALA A 392 -1.62 10.70 27.95
CA ALA A 392 -2.28 12.00 28.09
C ALA A 392 -2.83 12.50 26.75
N ALA A 393 -4.11 12.90 26.74
CA ALA A 393 -4.80 13.37 25.54
C ALA A 393 -4.48 14.82 25.15
N ASP A 394 -3.95 15.59 26.08
CA ASP A 394 -3.52 16.98 25.89
C ASP A 394 -2.05 17.12 25.51
N GLY A 395 -1.38 16.01 25.29
CA GLY A 395 0.01 15.89 24.87
C GLY A 395 0.76 14.89 25.73
N SER A 396 1.30 13.85 25.08
CA SER A 396 2.16 12.88 25.74
C SER A 396 3.57 13.43 25.90
N TYR A 397 4.23 13.07 26.97
CA TYR A 397 5.62 13.45 27.26
C TYR A 397 6.43 12.23 27.72
N PRO A 398 7.74 12.25 27.56
CA PRO A 398 8.60 11.12 27.93
C PRO A 398 8.52 10.81 29.43
N VAL A 399 8.53 9.52 29.75
CA VAL A 399 8.58 8.99 31.11
C VAL A 399 9.86 8.16 31.25
N ARG A 400 10.67 8.47 32.26
CA ARG A 400 11.84 7.67 32.60
C ARG A 400 11.48 6.55 33.55
N VAL A 401 12.06 5.40 33.32
CA VAL A 401 11.92 4.24 34.19
C VAL A 401 13.22 3.97 34.92
N TYR A 402 13.14 3.82 36.24
CA TYR A 402 14.26 3.42 37.08
C TYR A 402 13.97 2.03 37.66
N ASP A 403 14.87 1.09 37.46
CA ASP A 403 14.78 -0.22 38.10
C ASP A 403 15.31 -0.20 39.55
N ALA A 404 15.18 -1.35 40.23
CA ALA A 404 15.69 -1.53 41.58
C ALA A 404 17.23 -1.29 41.71
N ASN A 405 17.95 -1.43 40.62
CA ASN A 405 19.40 -1.19 40.54
C ASN A 405 19.74 0.27 40.18
N LYS A 406 18.74 1.17 40.16
CA LYS A 406 18.85 2.59 39.78
C LYS A 406 19.33 2.84 38.35
N ARG A 407 19.14 1.87 37.45
CA ARG A 407 19.39 2.07 36.04
C ARG A 407 18.35 2.98 35.45
N ASP A 408 18.80 3.96 34.69
CA ASP A 408 17.97 4.97 34.07
C ASP A 408 17.66 4.56 32.63
N TYR A 409 16.45 4.13 32.37
CA TYR A 409 15.95 3.82 31.02
C TYR A 409 15.20 5.03 30.48
N TYR A 410 15.90 5.87 29.77
CA TYR A 410 15.29 7.06 29.22
C TYR A 410 15.33 7.06 27.71
N PHE A 411 14.19 7.25 27.10
CA PHE A 411 13.96 7.38 25.68
C PHE A 411 14.22 6.15 24.85
N TYR A 412 15.12 5.28 25.23
CA TYR A 412 15.51 4.19 24.37
C TYR A 412 16.12 3.07 25.16
N ASP A 413 15.81 1.92 24.74
CA ASP A 413 16.53 0.71 25.08
C ASP A 413 16.99 0.10 23.76
N PHE A 414 18.21 0.33 23.38
CA PHE A 414 18.79 -0.21 22.17
C PHE A 414 18.87 -1.73 22.16
N ASN A 415 18.75 -2.36 23.33
CA ASN A 415 18.91 -3.79 23.50
C ASN A 415 17.78 -4.64 22.95
N LYS A 416 16.63 -4.07 22.67
CA LYS A 416 15.44 -4.88 22.48
C LYS A 416 14.95 -4.94 21.05
N ASN A 417 15.44 -4.07 20.18
CA ASN A 417 14.91 -4.01 18.84
C ASN A 417 15.97 -3.72 17.79
N ALA A 418 15.59 -3.98 16.66
CA ALA A 418 16.34 -4.14 15.48
C ALA A 418 16.87 -2.88 14.89
N SER A 419 18.15 -2.84 14.74
CA SER A 419 18.76 -2.05 13.69
C SER A 419 19.01 -2.92 12.48
N GLU A 420 18.83 -2.37 11.30
CA GLU A 420 19.02 -3.04 10.04
C GLU A 420 20.03 -2.29 9.18
N TYR A 421 20.78 -3.02 8.40
CA TYR A 421 21.64 -2.47 7.37
C TYR A 421 21.72 -3.46 6.22
N TYR A 422 21.50 -2.97 5.02
CA TYR A 422 21.83 -3.70 3.82
C TYR A 422 22.23 -2.73 2.70
N LYS A 423 23.11 -3.20 1.85
CA LYS A 423 23.63 -2.45 0.72
C LYS A 423 23.86 -3.36 -0.46
N GLY A 424 23.45 -2.96 -1.64
CA GLY A 424 23.70 -3.75 -2.84
C GLY A 424 22.73 -3.47 -3.96
N THR A 425 22.67 -4.43 -4.86
CA THR A 425 21.92 -4.36 -6.12
C THR A 425 20.95 -5.51 -6.24
N GLU A 426 19.73 -5.22 -6.63
CA GLU A 426 18.80 -6.22 -7.17
C GLU A 426 18.51 -5.90 -8.64
N ASN A 427 18.65 -6.91 -9.51
CA ASN A 427 18.31 -6.82 -10.91
C ASN A 427 17.35 -7.93 -11.30
N LYS A 428 16.28 -7.57 -11.99
CA LYS A 428 15.29 -8.46 -12.56
C LYS A 428 15.17 -8.21 -14.06
N LEU A 429 15.55 -9.21 -14.84
CA LEU A 429 15.40 -9.23 -16.29
C LEU A 429 14.29 -10.19 -16.68
N ALA A 430 13.28 -9.72 -17.36
CA ALA A 430 12.14 -10.54 -17.71
C ALA A 430 11.73 -10.40 -19.15
N ALA A 431 11.33 -11.52 -19.74
CA ALA A 431 10.62 -11.56 -21.01
C ALA A 431 9.22 -12.13 -20.80
N TYR A 432 8.25 -11.57 -21.51
CA TYR A 432 6.87 -12.04 -21.42
C TYR A 432 6.16 -12.05 -22.77
N LEU A 433 5.12 -12.86 -22.82
CA LEU A 433 4.21 -12.96 -23.95
C LEU A 433 2.78 -13.02 -23.43
N THR A 434 1.86 -12.30 -24.09
CA THR A 434 0.42 -12.45 -23.90
C THR A 434 -0.29 -12.56 -25.23
N HIS A 435 -1.32 -13.38 -25.28
CA HIS A 435 -2.18 -13.53 -26.45
C HIS A 435 -3.65 -13.49 -26.03
N ASP A 436 -4.38 -12.54 -26.58
CA ASP A 436 -5.83 -12.43 -26.48
C ASP A 436 -6.42 -12.89 -27.83
N TRP A 437 -7.25 -13.92 -27.83
CA TRP A 437 -7.68 -14.60 -29.03
C TRP A 437 -9.17 -14.95 -29.02
N ASP A 438 -9.92 -14.36 -29.93
CA ASP A 438 -11.28 -14.78 -30.26
C ASP A 438 -11.20 -16.05 -31.15
N ILE A 439 -11.09 -17.22 -30.52
CA ILE A 439 -11.01 -18.52 -31.20
C ILE A 439 -12.21 -18.72 -32.11
N THR A 440 -13.39 -18.43 -31.55
CA THR A 440 -14.66 -18.40 -32.28
C THR A 440 -15.45 -17.16 -31.84
N ASP A 441 -16.63 -16.92 -32.45
CA ASP A 441 -17.54 -15.85 -32.00
C ASP A 441 -18.11 -16.09 -30.57
N LYS A 442 -17.97 -17.32 -30.08
CA LYS A 442 -18.45 -17.75 -28.76
C LYS A 442 -17.33 -18.00 -27.75
N LEU A 443 -16.12 -18.25 -28.20
CA LEU A 443 -14.99 -18.61 -27.34
C LEU A 443 -13.85 -17.60 -27.49
N ASN A 444 -13.57 -16.92 -26.41
CA ASN A 444 -12.37 -16.10 -26.23
C ASN A 444 -11.41 -16.79 -25.28
N ALA A 445 -10.11 -16.75 -25.59
CA ALA A 445 -9.03 -17.19 -24.73
C ALA A 445 -8.01 -16.07 -24.56
N TYR A 446 -7.58 -15.86 -23.34
CA TYR A 446 -6.42 -15.04 -23.00
C TYR A 446 -5.40 -15.95 -22.31
N TYR A 447 -4.15 -15.90 -22.72
CA TYR A 447 -3.06 -16.60 -22.02
C TYR A 447 -1.77 -15.82 -22.11
N GLY A 448 -0.90 -16.04 -21.15
CA GLY A 448 0.40 -15.40 -21.08
C GLY A 448 1.39 -16.17 -20.24
N ALA A 449 2.65 -15.89 -20.50
CA ALA A 449 3.78 -16.42 -19.76
C ALA A 449 4.84 -15.33 -19.58
N ARG A 450 5.50 -15.36 -18.44
CA ARG A 450 6.66 -14.54 -18.09
C ARG A 450 7.75 -15.44 -17.56
N ILE A 451 8.97 -15.17 -17.94
CA ILE A 451 10.18 -15.71 -17.34
C ILE A 451 11.05 -14.56 -16.90
N GLU A 452 11.58 -14.65 -15.69
CA GLU A 452 12.36 -13.57 -15.06
C GLU A 452 13.62 -14.17 -14.45
N TRP A 453 14.76 -13.62 -14.81
CA TRP A 453 16.01 -13.86 -14.12
C TRP A 453 16.21 -12.75 -13.06
N GLN A 454 16.37 -13.17 -11.80
CA GLN A 454 16.59 -12.27 -10.65
C GLN A 454 17.99 -12.52 -10.11
N ARG A 455 18.77 -11.44 -10.04
CA ARG A 455 20.08 -11.43 -9.39
C ARG A 455 20.05 -10.47 -8.20
N LEU A 456 20.54 -10.95 -7.07
CA LEU A 456 20.72 -10.18 -5.88
C LEU A 456 22.19 -10.27 -5.46
N ASN A 457 22.86 -9.12 -5.29
CA ASN A 457 24.27 -9.04 -4.92
C ASN A 457 24.47 -7.86 -3.97
N GLY A 458 25.02 -8.14 -2.80
CA GLY A 458 25.24 -7.10 -1.80
C GLY A 458 25.67 -7.69 -0.47
N GLU A 459 25.42 -6.93 0.56
CA GLU A 459 25.75 -7.27 1.92
C GLU A 459 24.65 -6.83 2.89
N ASN A 460 24.50 -7.52 4.01
CA ASN A 460 23.70 -7.05 5.13
C ASN A 460 24.48 -7.16 6.44
N ALA A 461 24.10 -6.38 7.43
CA ALA A 461 24.59 -6.56 8.79
C ALA A 461 23.82 -7.71 9.43
N ALA A 462 24.51 -8.80 9.69
CA ALA A 462 23.98 -9.94 10.39
C ALA A 462 24.80 -10.21 11.63
N VAL A 463 24.16 -10.72 12.68
CA VAL A 463 24.84 -11.14 13.89
C VAL A 463 24.90 -12.65 13.89
N ARG A 464 26.11 -13.18 14.09
CA ARG A 464 26.37 -14.61 14.21
C ARG A 464 27.00 -14.91 15.56
N ASN A 465 26.62 -16.03 16.16
CA ASN A 465 27.29 -16.53 17.39
C ASN A 465 28.69 -17.09 17.09
N ALA A 466 29.38 -17.49 18.11
CA ALA A 466 30.73 -18.09 17.98
C ALA A 466 30.77 -19.37 17.14
N ALA A 467 29.65 -20.09 17.02
CA ALA A 467 29.49 -21.27 16.15
C ALA A 467 29.22 -20.90 14.67
N GLY A 468 29.01 -19.61 14.39
CA GLY A 468 28.66 -19.11 13.04
C GLY A 468 27.20 -19.14 12.70
N ASP A 469 26.33 -19.51 13.64
CA ASP A 469 24.89 -19.50 13.42
C ASP A 469 24.32 -18.08 13.42
N TYR A 470 23.32 -17.84 12.61
CA TYR A 470 22.59 -16.58 12.58
C TYR A 470 21.70 -16.45 13.81
N VAL A 471 21.94 -15.45 14.64
CA VAL A 471 21.25 -15.28 15.94
C VAL A 471 20.34 -14.04 16.00
N GLY A 472 20.13 -13.36 14.87
CA GLY A 472 19.22 -12.23 14.77
C GLY A 472 19.88 -10.87 14.86
N ARG A 473 19.14 -9.88 15.36
CA ARG A 473 19.54 -8.48 15.39
C ARG A 473 20.04 -8.07 16.76
N PHE A 474 20.97 -7.10 16.73
CA PHE A 474 21.38 -6.39 17.94
C PHE A 474 21.29 -4.89 17.70
N SER A 475 20.40 -4.22 18.40
CA SER A 475 20.23 -2.77 18.30
C SER A 475 21.33 -1.97 19.00
N ASP A 476 22.07 -2.59 19.93
CA ASP A 476 23.16 -1.95 20.66
C ASP A 476 24.46 -1.86 19.90
N TYR A 477 24.56 -2.60 18.81
CA TYR A 477 25.80 -2.76 18.10
C TYR A 477 25.72 -2.11 16.73
N HIS A 478 26.82 -1.50 16.35
CA HIS A 478 27.05 -1.00 14.99
C HIS A 478 28.02 -1.92 14.27
N LEU A 479 28.18 -1.74 12.98
CA LEU A 479 29.13 -2.51 12.17
C LEU A 479 30.55 -2.45 12.78
N GLY A 480 31.16 -3.61 13.01
CA GLY A 480 32.46 -3.76 13.61
C GLY A 480 32.46 -3.77 15.13
N ALA A 481 31.36 -3.54 15.81
CA ALA A 481 31.26 -3.66 17.25
C ALA A 481 31.37 -5.12 17.69
N THR A 482 31.83 -5.32 18.94
CA THR A 482 31.94 -6.66 19.56
C THR A 482 30.97 -6.75 20.73
N ALA A 483 30.10 -7.75 20.70
CA ALA A 483 29.18 -8.07 21.78
C ALA A 483 29.94 -8.65 23.00
N ALA A 484 29.27 -8.71 24.15
CA ALA A 484 29.81 -9.24 25.37
C ALA A 484 30.24 -10.73 25.28
N ASP A 485 29.59 -11.49 24.38
CA ASP A 485 29.92 -12.89 24.07
C ASP A 485 31.03 -13.06 23.03
N GLY A 486 31.65 -11.95 22.58
CA GLY A 486 32.68 -11.95 21.56
C GLY A 486 32.19 -11.93 20.12
N THR A 487 30.89 -11.91 19.89
CA THR A 487 30.31 -11.81 18.55
C THR A 487 30.61 -10.44 17.94
N VAL A 488 31.08 -10.44 16.70
CA VAL A 488 31.39 -9.20 15.96
C VAL A 488 30.33 -8.99 14.87
N ILE A 489 29.75 -7.81 14.85
CA ILE A 489 28.84 -7.42 13.76
C ILE A 489 29.64 -7.13 12.51
N ARG A 490 29.43 -7.94 11.50
CA ARG A 490 30.05 -7.79 10.17
C ARG A 490 29.01 -7.90 9.09
N PRO A 491 29.21 -7.22 7.95
CA PRO A 491 28.42 -7.50 6.77
C PRO A 491 28.54 -8.96 6.37
N VAL A 492 27.42 -9.52 5.92
CA VAL A 492 27.35 -10.87 5.34
C VAL A 492 27.06 -10.70 3.87
N ASP A 493 27.91 -11.31 3.04
CA ASP A 493 27.77 -11.28 1.60
C ASP A 493 26.48 -12.01 1.17
N LEU A 494 25.73 -11.36 0.33
CA LEU A 494 24.55 -11.87 -0.34
C LEU A 494 24.85 -11.99 -1.82
N ASN A 495 24.70 -13.20 -2.38
CA ASN A 495 24.88 -13.43 -3.82
C ASN A 495 23.94 -14.54 -4.26
N TYR A 496 22.81 -14.15 -4.83
CA TYR A 496 21.77 -15.06 -5.26
C TYR A 496 21.41 -14.85 -6.72
N ASN A 497 21.10 -15.96 -7.38
CA ASN A 497 20.58 -15.98 -8.73
C ASN A 497 19.41 -16.94 -8.80
N TRP A 498 18.26 -16.44 -9.25
CA TRP A 498 17.05 -17.22 -9.34
C TRP A 498 16.36 -17.04 -10.70
N VAL A 499 15.52 -18.00 -11.02
CA VAL A 499 14.59 -17.90 -12.12
C VAL A 499 13.18 -17.93 -11.55
N ASN A 500 12.44 -16.84 -11.79
CA ASN A 500 11.02 -16.69 -11.50
C ASN A 500 10.23 -16.96 -12.77
N TYR A 501 8.97 -17.34 -12.64
CA TYR A 501 8.09 -17.47 -13.79
C TYR A 501 6.63 -17.32 -13.40
N ASP A 502 5.85 -16.77 -14.34
CA ASP A 502 4.44 -16.55 -14.17
C ASP A 502 3.69 -17.08 -15.38
N LEU A 503 2.58 -17.73 -15.11
CA LEU A 503 1.70 -18.29 -16.13
C LEU A 503 0.27 -17.81 -15.87
N THR A 504 -0.44 -17.46 -16.94
CA THR A 504 -1.86 -17.16 -16.85
C THR A 504 -2.63 -17.73 -18.02
N ALA A 505 -3.88 -18.12 -17.76
CA ALA A 505 -4.83 -18.51 -18.78
C ALA A 505 -6.24 -18.09 -18.34
N ALA A 506 -7.04 -17.56 -19.25
CA ALA A 506 -8.43 -17.25 -19.03
C ALA A 506 -9.26 -17.68 -20.24
N LEU A 507 -10.45 -18.21 -19.98
CA LEU A 507 -11.40 -18.63 -21.00
C LEU A 507 -12.76 -17.98 -20.73
N THR A 508 -13.39 -17.49 -21.79
CA THR A 508 -14.77 -16.99 -21.75
C THR A 508 -15.57 -17.66 -22.85
N TYR A 509 -16.64 -18.36 -22.47
CA TYR A 509 -17.52 -19.06 -23.38
C TYR A 509 -18.93 -18.47 -23.35
N LYS A 510 -19.40 -17.94 -24.47
CA LYS A 510 -20.74 -17.39 -24.64
C LYS A 510 -21.74 -18.50 -25.00
N ILE A 511 -22.58 -18.88 -24.05
CA ILE A 511 -23.66 -19.85 -24.31
C ILE A 511 -24.69 -19.21 -25.22
N ASN A 512 -25.11 -17.98 -24.90
CA ASN A 512 -26.00 -17.16 -25.72
C ASN A 512 -25.59 -15.66 -25.63
N ARG A 513 -26.45 -14.75 -26.11
CA ARG A 513 -26.14 -13.32 -26.15
C ARG A 513 -26.01 -12.67 -24.76
N GLN A 514 -26.63 -13.24 -23.75
CA GLN A 514 -26.72 -12.67 -22.41
C GLN A 514 -25.92 -13.45 -21.39
N PHE A 515 -25.79 -14.75 -21.55
CA PHE A 515 -25.21 -15.66 -20.56
C PHE A 515 -24.02 -16.43 -21.08
N GLY A 516 -23.00 -16.57 -20.25
CA GLY A 516 -21.83 -17.38 -20.54
C GLY A 516 -21.06 -17.78 -19.30
N LEU A 517 -20.03 -18.60 -19.52
CA LEU A 517 -19.13 -19.09 -18.51
C LEU A 517 -17.78 -18.38 -18.67
N THR A 518 -17.09 -18.19 -17.55
CA THR A 518 -15.74 -17.62 -17.53
C THR A 518 -14.92 -18.27 -16.43
N GLY A 519 -13.62 -18.36 -16.66
CA GLY A 519 -12.68 -18.82 -15.66
C GLY A 519 -11.27 -18.38 -16.00
N ASP A 520 -10.45 -18.24 -15.00
CA ASP A 520 -9.04 -17.88 -15.13
C ASP A 520 -8.18 -18.62 -14.11
N PHE A 521 -6.93 -18.77 -14.48
CA PHE A 521 -5.88 -19.34 -13.66
C PHE A 521 -4.61 -18.51 -13.81
N THR A 522 -3.98 -18.18 -12.68
CA THR A 522 -2.69 -17.49 -12.63
C THR A 522 -1.79 -18.24 -11.66
N TYR A 523 -0.56 -18.49 -12.04
CA TYR A 523 0.45 -19.15 -11.23
C TYR A 523 1.72 -18.34 -11.23
N ILE A 524 2.15 -17.90 -10.05
CA ILE A 524 3.31 -17.04 -9.86
C ILE A 524 4.34 -17.79 -9.03
N VAL A 525 5.60 -17.74 -9.45
CA VAL A 525 6.76 -18.22 -8.71
C VAL A 525 7.76 -17.09 -8.57
N GLN A 526 8.04 -16.72 -7.33
CA GLN A 526 8.95 -15.64 -6.98
C GLN A 526 9.95 -16.08 -5.92
N HIS A 527 11.07 -15.38 -5.85
CA HIS A 527 12.04 -15.47 -4.75
C HIS A 527 12.06 -14.18 -3.95
N PRO A 528 12.62 -14.23 -2.72
CA PRO A 528 12.72 -13.05 -1.87
C PRO A 528 13.44 -11.90 -2.58
N ARG A 529 13.00 -10.68 -2.27
CA ARG A 529 13.64 -9.45 -2.73
C ARG A 529 14.77 -9.06 -1.76
N PHE A 530 15.62 -8.12 -2.19
CA PHE A 530 16.75 -7.66 -1.39
C PHE A 530 16.32 -7.16 -0.01
N GLU A 531 15.23 -6.40 0.06
CA GLU A 531 14.66 -5.87 1.30
C GLU A 531 14.18 -6.95 2.31
N ASN A 532 14.01 -8.20 1.88
CA ASN A 532 13.66 -9.31 2.77
C ASN A 532 14.89 -9.88 3.53
N PHE A 533 16.09 -9.47 3.16
CA PHE A 533 17.35 -9.91 3.80
C PHE A 533 17.81 -8.90 4.84
N SER A 534 16.92 -8.40 5.67
CA SER A 534 17.28 -7.58 6.81
C SER A 534 17.84 -8.45 7.96
N PRO A 535 18.66 -7.90 8.86
CA PRO A 535 19.15 -8.64 10.03
C PRO A 535 18.05 -9.18 10.95
N ALA A 536 16.83 -8.70 10.77
CA ALA A 536 15.68 -9.15 11.55
C ALA A 536 15.15 -10.50 11.17
N THR A 537 15.36 -10.93 9.96
CA THR A 537 14.83 -12.18 9.45
C THR A 537 15.96 -13.11 9.06
N LEU A 538 15.81 -14.37 9.38
CA LEU A 538 16.69 -15.38 8.80
C LEU A 538 16.49 -15.38 7.29
N PRO A 539 17.56 -15.41 6.49
CA PRO A 539 17.47 -15.46 5.05
C PRO A 539 16.67 -16.70 4.61
N ASN A 540 15.45 -16.49 4.14
CA ASN A 540 14.67 -17.56 3.53
C ASN A 540 14.78 -17.43 2.02
N THR A 541 15.51 -18.34 1.42
CA THR A 541 15.76 -18.37 -0.04
C THR A 541 14.79 -19.28 -0.81
N GLN A 542 13.82 -19.88 -0.11
CA GLN A 542 12.83 -20.71 -0.76
C GLN A 542 11.88 -19.90 -1.64
N LYS A 543 11.48 -20.51 -2.75
CA LYS A 543 10.52 -19.88 -3.65
C LYS A 543 9.16 -19.70 -2.99
N ILE A 544 8.54 -18.56 -3.30
CA ILE A 544 7.16 -18.23 -2.96
C ILE A 544 6.31 -18.63 -4.16
N THR A 545 5.24 -19.40 -3.94
CA THR A 545 4.29 -19.77 -5.00
C THR A 545 2.92 -19.24 -4.71
N VAL A 546 2.26 -18.69 -5.73
CA VAL A 546 0.92 -18.13 -5.62
C VAL A 546 0.04 -18.67 -6.75
N PRO A 547 -0.63 -19.81 -6.56
CA PRO A 547 -1.71 -20.25 -7.44
C PRO A 547 -2.98 -19.47 -7.15
N LEU A 548 -3.61 -18.94 -8.18
CA LEU A 548 -4.95 -18.32 -8.16
C LEU A 548 -5.79 -18.98 -9.25
N GLY A 549 -6.95 -19.52 -8.91
CA GLY A 549 -7.92 -20.03 -9.86
C GLY A 549 -9.30 -19.45 -9.59
N ARG A 550 -10.02 -19.06 -10.65
CA ARG A 550 -11.40 -18.57 -10.55
C ARG A 550 -12.24 -19.19 -11.65
N ALA A 551 -13.49 -19.53 -11.34
CA ALA A 551 -14.44 -20.03 -12.33
C ALA A 551 -15.86 -19.65 -11.95
N GLY A 552 -16.69 -19.38 -12.96
CA GLY A 552 -18.07 -19.02 -12.75
C GLY A 552 -18.79 -18.63 -14.03
N PHE A 553 -19.75 -17.74 -13.87
CA PHE A 553 -20.61 -17.31 -14.98
C PHE A 553 -20.78 -15.80 -15.00
N TYR A 554 -21.22 -15.30 -16.13
CA TYR A 554 -21.67 -13.94 -16.29
C TYR A 554 -23.04 -13.88 -16.95
N TYR A 555 -23.77 -12.82 -16.64
CA TYR A 555 -25.04 -12.47 -17.27
C TYR A 555 -25.05 -10.99 -17.62
N ASN A 556 -25.48 -10.64 -18.82
CA ASN A 556 -25.51 -9.26 -19.28
C ASN A 556 -26.76 -8.98 -20.12
N ASN A 557 -27.50 -7.95 -19.71
CA ASN A 557 -28.61 -7.41 -20.49
C ASN A 557 -28.63 -5.86 -20.40
N LYS A 558 -29.71 -5.21 -20.79
CA LYS A 558 -29.81 -3.74 -20.81
C LYS A 558 -29.75 -3.09 -19.42
N TRP A 559 -30.22 -3.80 -18.38
CA TRP A 559 -30.36 -3.24 -17.04
C TRP A 559 -29.48 -3.95 -15.99
N LEU A 560 -28.91 -5.11 -16.30
CA LEU A 560 -28.07 -5.88 -15.39
C LEU A 560 -26.84 -6.41 -16.12
N SER A 561 -25.67 -6.12 -15.57
CA SER A 561 -24.41 -6.80 -15.87
C SER A 561 -23.93 -7.48 -14.58
N LEU A 562 -23.75 -8.79 -14.60
CA LEU A 562 -23.42 -9.58 -13.42
C LEU A 562 -22.33 -10.58 -13.77
N THR A 563 -21.34 -10.71 -12.87
CA THR A 563 -20.32 -11.77 -12.90
C THR A 563 -20.25 -12.41 -11.53
N SER A 564 -20.26 -13.74 -11.47
CA SER A 564 -20.18 -14.50 -10.22
C SER A 564 -19.12 -15.57 -10.36
N LEU A 565 -18.12 -15.54 -9.47
CA LEU A 565 -16.92 -16.35 -9.52
C LEU A 565 -16.67 -17.03 -8.18
N PHE A 566 -16.42 -18.31 -8.22
CA PHE A 566 -15.77 -19.05 -7.16
C PHE A 566 -14.26 -18.95 -7.34
N SER A 567 -13.50 -18.78 -6.25
CA SER A 567 -12.06 -18.54 -6.29
C SER A 567 -11.30 -19.39 -5.28
N TYR A 568 -10.08 -19.73 -5.64
CA TYR A 568 -9.07 -20.27 -4.75
C TYR A 568 -7.76 -19.52 -4.96
N ILE A 569 -7.16 -19.05 -3.86
CA ILE A 569 -5.81 -18.49 -3.86
C ILE A 569 -5.01 -19.06 -2.71
N SER A 570 -3.73 -19.27 -2.92
CA SER A 570 -2.80 -19.69 -1.87
C SER A 570 -1.49 -18.94 -2.03
N LYS A 571 -0.75 -18.78 -0.94
CA LYS A 571 0.61 -18.24 -0.96
C LYS A 571 1.46 -19.03 0.02
N THR A 572 2.57 -19.57 -0.47
CA THR A 572 3.51 -20.35 0.33
C THR A 572 4.71 -19.48 0.76
N ASN A 573 5.39 -19.92 1.81
CA ASN A 573 6.61 -19.30 2.30
C ASN A 573 6.51 -17.77 2.54
N ASN A 574 5.38 -17.33 3.13
CA ASN A 574 5.29 -15.95 3.58
C ASN A 574 6.29 -15.74 4.72
N ASN A 575 7.21 -14.79 4.55
CA ASN A 575 8.14 -14.43 5.60
C ASN A 575 7.46 -13.50 6.61
N SER A 576 7.68 -13.74 7.89
CA SER A 576 7.19 -12.92 8.99
C SER A 576 8.15 -12.97 10.16
N THR A 577 8.09 -11.97 11.00
CA THR A 577 8.74 -11.97 12.31
C THR A 577 7.67 -11.61 13.34
N LEU A 578 7.42 -12.53 14.27
CA LEU A 578 6.56 -12.27 15.41
C LEU A 578 7.39 -11.72 16.57
N ASN A 579 6.84 -10.74 17.28
CA ASN A 579 7.40 -10.27 18.53
C ASN A 579 6.62 -10.92 19.67
N LEU A 580 7.15 -12.03 20.18
CA LEU A 580 6.56 -12.75 21.29
C LEU A 580 6.98 -12.14 22.61
N GLN A 581 6.02 -11.88 23.49
CA GLN A 581 6.28 -11.28 24.79
C GLN A 581 5.94 -12.25 25.92
N HIS A 582 6.90 -12.38 26.86
CA HIS A 582 6.69 -13.08 28.12
C HIS A 582 7.23 -12.21 29.27
N GLY A 583 6.33 -11.81 30.19
CA GLY A 583 6.68 -10.80 31.18
C GLY A 583 7.10 -9.47 30.55
N ALA A 584 8.29 -9.00 30.92
CA ALA A 584 8.90 -7.80 30.33
C ALA A 584 9.79 -8.09 29.11
N GLU A 585 10.05 -9.36 28.80
CA GLU A 585 10.94 -9.75 27.70
C GLU A 585 10.15 -9.88 26.40
N ILE A 586 10.69 -9.31 25.32
CA ILE A 586 10.15 -9.44 23.96
C ILE A 586 11.22 -10.12 23.10
N MET A 587 10.83 -11.22 22.45
CA MET A 587 11.71 -11.95 21.54
C MET A 587 11.12 -11.97 20.12
N ALA A 588 12.00 -11.70 19.14
CA ALA A 588 11.66 -11.84 17.74
C ALA A 588 11.72 -13.30 17.32
N ALA A 589 10.66 -13.82 16.72
CA ALA A 589 10.54 -15.16 16.15
C ALA A 589 10.39 -15.06 14.62
N PRO A 590 11.51 -15.06 13.87
CA PRO A 590 11.43 -15.12 12.40
C PRO A 590 10.89 -16.47 11.96
N MET A 591 9.96 -16.45 11.01
CA MET A 591 9.31 -17.66 10.50
C MET A 591 8.82 -17.52 9.07
N SER A 592 8.48 -18.64 8.47
CA SER A 592 7.71 -18.68 7.24
C SER A 592 6.43 -19.47 7.42
N TYR A 593 5.36 -19.03 6.78
CA TYR A 593 4.06 -19.65 6.88
C TYR A 593 3.35 -19.69 5.52
N ASP A 594 2.35 -20.58 5.41
CA ASP A 594 1.52 -20.75 4.24
C ASP A 594 0.08 -20.34 4.54
N ILE A 595 -0.59 -19.77 3.55
CA ILE A 595 -2.01 -19.45 3.61
C ILE A 595 -2.77 -19.98 2.40
N GLN A 596 -4.06 -20.20 2.59
CA GLN A 596 -5.00 -20.50 1.51
C GLN A 596 -6.32 -19.80 1.77
N THR A 597 -6.98 -19.38 0.70
CA THR A 597 -8.28 -18.72 0.75
C THR A 597 -9.20 -19.29 -0.31
N TRP A 598 -10.35 -19.76 0.13
CA TRP A 598 -11.49 -20.06 -0.73
C TRP A 598 -12.43 -18.88 -0.71
N GLY A 599 -12.97 -18.52 -1.85
CA GLY A 599 -13.82 -17.35 -1.97
C GLY A 599 -14.93 -17.50 -3.01
N TRP A 600 -15.91 -16.64 -2.88
CA TRP A 600 -16.96 -16.42 -3.85
C TRP A 600 -17.22 -14.93 -3.95
N THR A 601 -17.10 -14.41 -5.17
CA THR A 601 -17.32 -12.99 -5.46
C THR A 601 -18.42 -12.85 -6.50
N THR A 602 -19.38 -12.01 -6.22
CA THR A 602 -20.41 -11.58 -7.18
C THR A 602 -20.34 -10.08 -7.35
N ASP A 603 -20.22 -9.64 -8.59
CA ASP A 603 -20.09 -8.26 -8.99
C ASP A 603 -21.25 -7.94 -9.96
N ALA A 604 -22.01 -6.90 -9.68
CA ALA A 604 -23.18 -6.52 -10.47
C ALA A 604 -23.24 -5.01 -10.70
N ILE A 605 -23.57 -4.62 -11.94
CA ILE A 605 -23.96 -3.26 -12.29
C ILE A 605 -25.42 -3.28 -12.70
N ILE A 606 -26.24 -2.51 -12.00
CA ILE A 606 -27.69 -2.48 -12.13
C ILE A 606 -28.14 -1.09 -12.60
N ARG A 607 -28.85 -1.03 -13.74
CA ARG A 607 -29.35 0.21 -14.37
C ARG A 607 -30.87 0.10 -14.61
N PRO A 608 -31.71 0.18 -13.57
CA PRO A 608 -33.16 -0.07 -13.68
C PRO A 608 -33.89 1.01 -14.47
N PHE A 609 -33.41 2.26 -14.47
CA PHE A 609 -33.97 3.40 -15.19
C PHE A 609 -32.87 4.41 -15.57
N LYS A 610 -33.18 5.32 -16.45
CA LYS A 610 -32.23 6.32 -16.97
C LYS A 610 -31.68 7.21 -15.84
N GLY A 611 -30.37 7.35 -15.82
CA GLY A 611 -29.66 8.21 -14.87
C GLY A 611 -29.27 7.52 -13.55
N PHE A 612 -29.85 6.36 -13.22
CA PHE A 612 -29.47 5.60 -12.02
C PHE A 612 -28.57 4.42 -12.38
N GLU A 613 -27.51 4.27 -11.61
CA GLU A 613 -26.61 3.12 -11.64
C GLU A 613 -26.28 2.68 -10.21
N LEU A 614 -26.36 1.39 -9.94
CA LEU A 614 -25.88 0.77 -8.73
C LEU A 614 -24.80 -0.26 -9.09
N HIS A 615 -23.58 -0.05 -8.64
CA HIS A 615 -22.59 -1.09 -8.56
C HIS A 615 -22.74 -1.81 -7.21
N ALA A 616 -22.77 -3.13 -7.23
CA ALA A 616 -22.91 -3.97 -6.06
C ALA A 616 -21.86 -5.11 -6.12
N LEU A 617 -20.97 -5.16 -5.14
CA LEU A 617 -19.99 -6.21 -4.99
C LEU A 617 -20.25 -6.96 -3.68
N PHE A 618 -20.29 -8.27 -3.77
CA PHE A 618 -20.35 -9.17 -2.62
C PHE A 618 -19.19 -10.16 -2.70
N THR A 619 -18.41 -10.28 -1.63
CA THR A 619 -17.36 -11.29 -1.51
C THR A 619 -17.52 -12.03 -0.20
N TYR A 620 -17.60 -13.36 -0.27
CA TYR A 620 -17.37 -14.25 0.86
C TYR A 620 -16.04 -14.94 0.67
N GLN A 621 -15.19 -14.96 1.70
CA GLN A 621 -13.90 -15.61 1.66
C GLN A 621 -13.56 -16.27 2.99
N LYS A 622 -12.81 -17.38 2.93
CA LYS A 622 -12.31 -18.08 4.10
C LYS A 622 -10.78 -18.19 4.03
N PRO A 623 -10.07 -17.15 4.48
CA PRO A 623 -8.61 -17.16 4.56
C PRO A 623 -8.17 -17.98 5.79
N THR A 624 -7.31 -18.97 5.59
CA THR A 624 -6.82 -19.83 6.67
C THR A 624 -5.30 -20.02 6.58
N TYR A 625 -4.67 -20.09 7.74
CA TYR A 625 -3.28 -20.54 7.82
C TYR A 625 -3.22 -22.02 7.49
N LYS A 626 -2.46 -22.38 6.46
CA LYS A 626 -2.25 -23.77 6.03
C LYS A 626 -1.09 -24.41 6.77
N LYS A 627 -0.06 -23.60 7.08
CA LYS A 627 1.08 -23.96 7.90
C LYS A 627 1.48 -22.72 8.69
N TYR A 628 1.42 -22.78 10.00
CA TYR A 628 1.80 -21.67 10.87
C TYR A 628 2.23 -22.18 12.23
N GLU A 629 3.54 -22.42 12.40
CA GLU A 629 4.12 -22.93 13.63
C GLU A 629 5.44 -22.22 13.93
N THR A 630 5.62 -21.79 15.17
CA THR A 630 6.90 -21.22 15.66
C THR A 630 7.00 -21.38 17.18
N SER A 631 8.21 -21.28 17.71
CA SER A 631 8.46 -21.27 19.15
C SER A 631 9.72 -20.45 19.46
N VAL A 632 9.73 -19.84 20.65
CA VAL A 632 10.91 -19.17 21.21
C VAL A 632 11.06 -19.56 22.68
N THR A 633 12.29 -19.62 23.16
CA THR A 633 12.58 -19.83 24.59
C THR A 633 13.11 -18.54 25.17
N PHE A 634 12.43 -18.05 26.21
CA PHE A 634 12.79 -16.82 26.93
C PHE A 634 13.93 -17.06 27.91
N SER A 635 14.50 -15.98 28.43
CA SER A 635 15.67 -16.03 29.32
C SER A 635 15.43 -16.79 30.65
N ASP A 636 14.17 -16.84 31.09
CA ASP A 636 13.74 -17.61 32.29
C ASP A 636 13.49 -19.09 32.02
N GLY A 637 13.72 -19.56 30.78
CA GLY A 637 13.49 -20.94 30.36
C GLY A 637 12.06 -21.23 29.90
N TYR A 638 11.13 -20.27 29.96
CA TYR A 638 9.79 -20.43 29.41
C TYR A 638 9.86 -20.53 27.88
N THR A 639 9.15 -21.52 27.32
CA THR A 639 9.02 -21.67 25.86
C THR A 639 7.61 -21.32 25.42
N GLY A 640 7.51 -20.18 24.75
CA GLY A 640 6.31 -19.76 24.04
C GLY A 640 6.22 -20.45 22.68
N SER A 641 5.18 -21.24 22.44
CA SER A 641 4.94 -21.88 21.16
C SER A 641 3.60 -21.48 20.59
N ILE A 642 3.56 -21.34 19.27
CA ILE A 642 2.35 -21.00 18.52
C ILE A 642 2.15 -22.05 17.45
N ASN A 643 0.92 -22.59 17.38
CA ASN A 643 0.42 -23.34 16.24
C ASN A 643 -0.94 -22.77 15.83
N ALA A 644 -0.94 -21.93 14.81
CA ALA A 644 -2.13 -21.30 14.27
C ALA A 644 -2.64 -21.98 12.98
N THR A 645 -2.12 -23.17 12.66
CA THR A 645 -2.56 -23.93 11.48
C THR A 645 -4.05 -24.23 11.55
N GLY A 646 -4.80 -23.83 10.52
CA GLY A 646 -6.26 -23.95 10.44
C GLY A 646 -7.05 -22.75 10.96
N ASN A 647 -6.41 -21.83 11.68
CA ASN A 647 -7.04 -20.58 12.13
C ASN A 647 -7.31 -19.63 10.96
N ILE A 648 -8.21 -18.69 11.18
CA ILE A 648 -8.50 -17.61 10.22
C ILE A 648 -7.30 -16.65 10.18
N VAL A 649 -6.92 -16.21 9.01
CA VAL A 649 -5.85 -15.22 8.85
C VAL A 649 -6.30 -13.92 9.50
N ALA A 650 -5.46 -13.41 10.41
CA ALA A 650 -5.74 -12.17 11.13
C ALA A 650 -5.92 -10.98 10.17
N GLU A 651 -6.74 -10.02 10.57
CA GLU A 651 -7.06 -8.79 9.86
C GLU A 651 -7.76 -8.93 8.50
N ILE A 652 -8.03 -10.13 8.01
CA ILE A 652 -8.77 -10.35 6.77
C ILE A 652 -10.25 -10.61 7.07
N PRO A 653 -11.17 -9.75 6.63
CA PRO A 653 -12.61 -9.98 6.80
C PRO A 653 -13.09 -11.12 5.90
N GLN A 654 -14.03 -11.92 6.40
CA GLN A 654 -14.61 -13.03 5.65
C GLN A 654 -15.75 -12.59 4.71
N VAL A 655 -16.43 -11.50 5.03
CA VAL A 655 -17.48 -10.93 4.20
C VAL A 655 -17.15 -9.48 3.88
N LEU A 656 -17.21 -9.15 2.59
CA LEU A 656 -17.05 -7.82 2.03
C LEU A 656 -18.29 -7.51 1.20
N ILE A 657 -18.90 -6.34 1.43
CA ILE A 657 -20.01 -5.84 0.61
C ILE A 657 -19.67 -4.43 0.18
N GLU A 658 -19.87 -4.13 -1.08
CA GLU A 658 -19.70 -2.79 -1.61
C GLU A 658 -20.96 -2.41 -2.40
N LEU A 659 -21.51 -1.24 -2.10
CA LEU A 659 -22.70 -0.71 -2.75
C LEU A 659 -22.43 0.74 -3.16
N ASP A 660 -22.40 1.00 -4.45
CA ASP A 660 -22.09 2.31 -5.01
C ASP A 660 -23.27 2.82 -5.86
N PRO A 661 -24.37 3.28 -5.26
CA PRO A 661 -25.44 3.90 -5.99
C PRO A 661 -25.05 5.29 -6.48
N SER A 662 -25.40 5.61 -7.72
CA SER A 662 -25.23 6.93 -8.28
C SER A 662 -26.44 7.35 -9.12
N TYR A 663 -26.71 8.65 -9.15
CA TYR A 663 -27.84 9.21 -9.89
C TYR A 663 -27.49 10.53 -10.56
N MET A 664 -27.73 10.59 -11.88
CA MET A 664 -27.62 11.81 -12.65
C MET A 664 -28.92 12.60 -12.50
N ILE A 665 -28.91 13.62 -11.61
CA ILE A 665 -30.05 14.51 -11.39
C ILE A 665 -30.32 15.32 -12.67
N THR A 666 -29.22 15.83 -13.24
CA THR A 666 -29.19 16.44 -14.57
C THR A 666 -28.01 15.89 -15.36
N PRO A 667 -27.85 16.15 -16.66
CA PRO A 667 -26.64 15.75 -17.40
C PRO A 667 -25.34 16.29 -16.82
N ASP A 668 -25.42 17.36 -16.01
CA ASP A 668 -24.25 18.06 -15.45
C ASP A 668 -24.13 17.93 -13.92
N LEU A 669 -25.12 17.29 -13.25
CA LEU A 669 -25.14 17.14 -11.80
C LEU A 669 -25.37 15.69 -11.40
N LYS A 670 -24.38 15.10 -10.75
CA LYS A 670 -24.37 13.72 -10.27
C LYS A 670 -24.33 13.67 -8.75
N LEU A 671 -25.21 12.87 -8.17
CA LEU A 671 -25.17 12.46 -6.78
C LEU A 671 -24.68 11.02 -6.70
N TRP A 672 -23.81 10.71 -5.75
CA TRP A 672 -23.28 9.37 -5.56
C TRP A 672 -22.98 9.08 -4.10
N THR A 673 -23.02 7.80 -3.74
CA THR A 673 -22.54 7.28 -2.45
C THR A 673 -21.76 5.99 -2.69
N SER A 674 -20.95 5.61 -1.70
CA SER A 674 -20.25 4.32 -1.65
C SER A 674 -20.29 3.81 -0.21
N PHE A 675 -20.80 2.60 -0.04
CA PHE A 675 -20.84 1.91 1.23
C PHE A 675 -20.01 0.64 1.12
N ARG A 676 -19.05 0.45 2.03
CA ARG A 676 -18.24 -0.75 2.09
C ARG A 676 -18.33 -1.38 3.46
N TYR A 677 -18.88 -2.57 3.51
CA TYR A 677 -18.94 -3.37 4.73
C TYR A 677 -17.79 -4.35 4.78
N PHE A 678 -17.12 -4.39 5.90
CA PHE A 678 -16.13 -5.39 6.27
C PHE A 678 -16.67 -6.15 7.49
N SER A 679 -16.77 -7.48 7.42
CA SER A 679 -17.16 -8.27 8.58
C SER A 679 -16.10 -8.21 9.68
N LYS A 680 -16.39 -8.78 10.84
CA LYS A 680 -15.41 -8.88 11.91
C LYS A 680 -14.09 -9.48 11.44
N THR A 681 -12.99 -9.00 12.03
CA THR A 681 -11.65 -9.49 11.81
C THR A 681 -11.01 -9.91 13.12
N TYR A 682 -10.31 -11.05 13.11
CA TYR A 682 -9.49 -11.42 14.25
C TYR A 682 -8.27 -10.51 14.33
N ALA A 683 -7.90 -10.13 15.54
CA ALA A 683 -6.79 -9.21 15.78
C ALA A 683 -5.48 -9.93 16.15
N ASN A 684 -5.54 -11.25 16.33
CA ASN A 684 -4.36 -12.09 16.53
C ASN A 684 -4.47 -13.42 15.77
N ILE A 685 -3.34 -14.11 15.64
CA ILE A 685 -3.20 -15.35 14.88
C ILE A 685 -3.88 -16.56 15.54
N ASN A 686 -4.19 -16.48 16.84
CA ASN A 686 -4.83 -17.55 17.59
C ASN A 686 -6.36 -17.48 17.59
N ASP A 687 -6.99 -16.58 16.82
CA ASP A 687 -8.43 -16.32 16.81
C ASP A 687 -9.00 -16.01 18.21
N ALA A 688 -8.17 -15.44 19.10
CA ALA A 688 -8.55 -15.25 20.50
C ALA A 688 -9.45 -14.02 20.71
N TYR A 689 -9.19 -12.94 20.00
CA TYR A 689 -10.00 -11.73 20.07
C TYR A 689 -10.18 -11.08 18.70
N TYR A 690 -11.20 -10.25 18.56
CA TYR A 690 -11.60 -9.70 17.27
C TYR A 690 -12.18 -8.28 17.43
N PHE A 691 -12.21 -7.55 16.33
CA PHE A 691 -12.98 -6.32 16.21
C PHE A 691 -14.23 -6.55 15.37
N ASN A 692 -15.32 -5.89 15.75
CA ASN A 692 -16.60 -5.99 15.06
C ASN A 692 -16.52 -5.50 13.63
N GLY A 693 -17.44 -5.98 12.80
CA GLY A 693 -17.59 -5.50 11.43
C GLY A 693 -17.88 -3.99 11.40
N ARG A 694 -17.42 -3.33 10.33
CA ARG A 694 -17.58 -1.91 10.14
C ARG A 694 -18.03 -1.55 8.74
N TRP A 695 -18.61 -0.37 8.62
CA TRP A 695 -18.88 0.28 7.35
C TRP A 695 -17.86 1.40 7.11
N GLU A 696 -17.35 1.47 5.91
CA GLU A 696 -16.77 2.68 5.37
C GLU A 696 -17.81 3.34 4.47
N SER A 697 -17.96 4.64 4.56
CA SER A 697 -19.01 5.35 3.86
C SER A 697 -18.49 6.63 3.23
N PHE A 698 -18.84 6.80 1.96
CA PHE A 698 -18.49 7.96 1.16
C PHE A 698 -19.73 8.45 0.43
N GLY A 699 -19.82 9.75 0.23
CA GLY A 699 -20.88 10.32 -0.57
C GLY A 699 -20.43 11.64 -1.15
N GLY A 700 -21.04 12.04 -2.26
CA GLY A 700 -20.64 13.28 -2.87
C GLY A 700 -21.55 13.74 -3.98
N VAL A 701 -21.26 14.95 -4.41
CA VAL A 701 -21.90 15.63 -5.52
C VAL A 701 -20.82 16.08 -6.48
N ASP A 702 -20.97 15.73 -7.75
CA ASP A 702 -20.14 16.21 -8.85
C ASP A 702 -20.99 17.12 -9.74
N TRP A 703 -20.56 18.37 -9.90
CA TRP A 703 -21.29 19.36 -10.67
C TRP A 703 -20.41 19.97 -11.76
N LYS A 704 -20.75 19.70 -13.01
CA LYS A 704 -20.17 20.34 -14.17
C LYS A 704 -20.88 21.68 -14.40
N VAL A 705 -20.34 22.76 -13.79
CA VAL A 705 -20.94 24.10 -13.87
C VAL A 705 -20.98 24.60 -15.31
N ASN A 706 -19.92 24.35 -16.07
CA ASN A 706 -19.82 24.64 -17.49
C ASN A 706 -18.69 23.76 -18.13
N LYS A 707 -18.32 24.04 -19.38
CA LYS A 707 -17.28 23.28 -20.10
C LYS A 707 -15.89 23.36 -19.44
N MET A 708 -15.64 24.41 -18.68
CA MET A 708 -14.32 24.66 -18.06
C MET A 708 -14.30 24.30 -16.58
N LEU A 709 -15.37 24.52 -15.83
CA LEU A 709 -15.41 24.42 -14.38
C LEU A 709 -16.22 23.22 -13.90
N ASN A 710 -15.58 22.34 -13.13
CA ASN A 710 -16.24 21.28 -12.38
C ASN A 710 -16.02 21.52 -10.89
N LEU A 711 -17.07 21.38 -10.11
CA LEU A 711 -17.05 21.46 -8.65
C LEU A 711 -17.44 20.10 -8.05
N GLY A 712 -16.83 19.74 -6.95
CA GLY A 712 -17.15 18.52 -6.22
C GLY A 712 -17.20 18.77 -4.72
N CYS A 713 -18.07 18.02 -4.06
CA CYS A 713 -18.08 17.90 -2.62
C CYS A 713 -18.10 16.41 -2.28
N THR A 714 -17.18 15.97 -1.47
CA THR A 714 -17.07 14.58 -1.01
C THR A 714 -17.12 14.55 0.50
N VAL A 715 -17.94 13.68 1.07
CA VAL A 715 -17.97 13.39 2.50
C VAL A 715 -17.40 12.00 2.71
N VAL A 716 -16.28 11.93 3.40
CA VAL A 716 -15.60 10.68 3.78
C VAL A 716 -16.07 10.27 5.15
N ASN A 717 -16.37 8.98 5.33
CA ASN A 717 -16.82 8.39 6.61
C ASN A 717 -18.05 9.12 7.18
N PHE A 718 -19.09 9.35 6.36
CA PHE A 718 -20.27 10.10 6.82
C PHE A 718 -21.09 9.36 7.89
N LEU A 719 -20.95 8.03 8.03
CA LEU A 719 -21.48 7.26 9.14
C LEU A 719 -20.65 7.40 10.43
N ASN A 720 -19.52 8.12 10.35
CA ASN A 720 -18.59 8.37 11.44
C ASN A 720 -18.19 7.10 12.22
N GLN A 721 -17.90 6.04 11.51
CA GLN A 721 -17.43 4.79 12.09
C GLN A 721 -15.97 4.95 12.55
N THR A 722 -15.67 4.50 13.76
CA THR A 722 -14.30 4.53 14.29
C THR A 722 -13.36 3.58 13.55
N GLY A 723 -13.87 2.42 13.15
CA GLY A 723 -13.09 1.39 12.45
C GLY A 723 -11.82 1.01 13.20
N ALA A 724 -11.90 0.91 14.54
CA ALA A 724 -10.75 0.64 15.37
C ALA A 724 -10.09 -0.69 15.01
N LYS A 725 -8.76 -0.65 14.93
CA LYS A 725 -7.87 -1.81 14.89
C LYS A 725 -6.85 -1.65 15.99
N GLY A 726 -6.46 -2.74 16.64
CA GLY A 726 -5.46 -2.66 17.69
C GLY A 726 -4.92 -4.02 18.05
N SER A 727 -3.79 -3.99 18.77
CA SER A 727 -3.17 -5.19 19.31
C SER A 727 -2.90 -5.00 20.80
N ILE A 728 -2.84 -6.10 21.52
CA ILE A 728 -2.33 -6.16 22.88
C ILE A 728 -0.91 -6.69 22.78
N ALA A 729 0.03 -6.05 23.45
CA ALA A 729 1.38 -6.57 23.52
C ALA A 729 1.38 -7.98 24.15
N GLY A 730 2.05 -8.92 23.48
CA GLY A 730 2.01 -10.34 23.87
C GLY A 730 0.76 -11.10 23.43
N ALA A 731 -0.11 -10.47 22.65
CA ALA A 731 -1.35 -11.08 22.18
C ALA A 731 -1.14 -12.32 21.30
N GLU A 732 0.04 -12.48 20.71
CA GLU A 732 0.39 -13.65 19.91
C GLU A 732 0.39 -14.95 20.72
N LEU A 733 0.64 -14.88 22.02
CA LEU A 733 0.59 -16.03 22.93
C LEU A 733 -0.76 -16.22 23.62
N ILE A 734 -1.72 -15.30 23.42
CA ILE A 734 -3.07 -15.41 23.99
C ILE A 734 -3.85 -16.47 23.24
N THR A 735 -4.39 -17.43 23.97
CA THR A 735 -5.26 -18.48 23.44
C THR A 735 -6.75 -18.09 23.53
N LYS A 736 -7.62 -18.89 22.90
CA LYS A 736 -9.07 -18.68 23.00
C LYS A 736 -9.60 -18.83 24.43
N GLU A 737 -8.97 -19.69 25.21
CA GLU A 737 -9.30 -19.93 26.60
C GLU A 737 -9.02 -18.69 27.48
N ASP A 738 -7.99 -17.96 27.13
CA ASP A 738 -7.56 -16.75 27.86
C ASP A 738 -8.27 -15.48 27.39
N ALA A 739 -9.01 -15.53 26.29
CA ALA A 739 -9.63 -14.35 25.66
C ALA A 739 -10.57 -13.58 26.61
N GLY A 740 -11.25 -14.28 27.53
CA GLY A 740 -12.12 -13.67 28.53
C GLY A 740 -11.41 -12.72 29.49
N ASN A 741 -10.09 -12.88 29.68
CA ASN A 741 -9.26 -12.00 30.53
C ASN A 741 -9.04 -10.62 29.89
N TYR A 742 -9.36 -10.48 28.60
CA TYR A 742 -9.16 -9.25 27.84
C TYR A 742 -10.46 -8.44 27.64
N SER A 743 -11.42 -8.56 28.52
CA SER A 743 -12.60 -7.72 28.55
C SER A 743 -12.36 -6.47 29.41
N ASN A 744 -12.86 -5.31 28.95
CA ASN A 744 -12.68 -3.99 29.55
C ASN A 744 -11.20 -3.63 29.80
N CYS A 745 -10.31 -4.08 28.94
CA CYS A 745 -8.90 -3.77 29.03
C CYS A 745 -8.54 -2.54 28.17
N LEU A 746 -7.53 -1.83 28.64
CA LEU A 746 -6.99 -0.69 27.91
C LEU A 746 -6.04 -1.21 26.81
N MET A 747 -6.30 -0.80 25.58
CA MET A 747 -5.52 -1.12 24.40
C MET A 747 -5.05 0.13 23.68
N THR A 748 -4.11 -0.02 22.77
CA THR A 748 -3.73 1.03 21.82
C THR A 748 -3.94 0.52 20.40
N GLY A 749 -4.43 1.39 19.52
CA GLY A 749 -4.68 1.01 18.13
C GLY A 749 -4.87 2.21 17.21
N SER A 750 -5.16 1.90 15.95
CA SER A 750 -5.41 2.87 14.87
C SER A 750 -6.89 2.92 14.50
N TYR A 751 -7.27 4.00 13.80
CA TYR A 751 -8.65 4.31 13.44
C TYR A 751 -8.76 4.77 12.00
N LEU A 752 -9.99 4.77 11.48
CA LEU A 752 -10.36 5.49 10.27
C LEU A 752 -10.26 7.00 10.49
N ARG A 753 -10.10 7.75 9.41
CA ARG A 753 -10.32 9.20 9.43
C ARG A 753 -11.73 9.49 9.94
N PRO A 754 -11.93 10.50 10.80
CA PRO A 754 -13.27 10.92 11.21
C PRO A 754 -14.06 11.44 10.01
N LEU A 755 -15.34 11.72 10.20
CA LEU A 755 -16.15 12.39 9.17
C LEU A 755 -15.37 13.58 8.61
N THR A 756 -15.08 13.55 7.30
CA THR A 756 -14.30 14.58 6.62
C THR A 756 -15.08 15.09 5.40
N VAL A 757 -15.27 16.41 5.35
CA VAL A 757 -15.90 17.08 4.20
C VAL A 757 -14.80 17.68 3.34
N GLU A 758 -14.73 17.27 2.08
CA GLU A 758 -13.75 17.70 1.11
C GLU A 758 -14.44 18.47 -0.02
N PHE A 759 -13.85 19.56 -0.46
CA PHE A 759 -14.31 20.34 -1.61
C PHE A 759 -13.25 20.33 -2.70
N THR A 760 -13.68 20.16 -3.93
CA THR A 760 -12.81 20.17 -5.11
C THR A 760 -13.30 21.17 -6.12
N ALA A 761 -12.36 21.87 -6.77
CA ALA A 761 -12.64 22.70 -7.93
C ALA A 761 -11.62 22.34 -9.03
N LYS A 762 -12.11 22.04 -10.22
CA LYS A 762 -11.30 21.71 -11.37
C LYS A 762 -11.65 22.62 -12.54
N LEU A 763 -10.65 23.38 -12.98
CA LEU A 763 -10.75 24.29 -14.12
C LEU A 763 -9.94 23.70 -15.27
N ASN A 764 -10.57 23.53 -16.45
CA ASN A 764 -9.91 23.13 -17.70
C ASN A 764 -10.07 24.25 -18.73
N PHE A 765 -9.02 24.60 -19.42
CA PHE A 765 -9.00 25.69 -20.41
C PHE A 765 -8.06 25.40 -21.59
#